data_a721f16c37962f72027864b5acbc7e07
#
_entry.id   a721f16c37962f72027864b5acbc7e07
#
_cell.length_a   1.000
_cell.length_b   1.000
_cell.length_c   1.000
_cell.angle_alpha   90.00
_cell.angle_beta   90.00
_cell.angle_gamma   90.00
#
_symmetry.space_group_name_H-M   'P 1'
#
loop_
_entity.id
_entity.type
_entity.pdbx_description
1 polymer ?
#
loop_
_entity_poly.entity_id
_entity_poly.type
_entity_poly.pdbx_seq_one_letter_code
_entity_poly.pdbx_strand_id
1 'polypeptide(L)'
;MERKGELPELLCPAGDMNALYAAILGGADAVYVGGRRFGARAFAKNFDIEELTHGLRYCHLHGAKLYVTVNTLLFDKEIEEALEYCRELYKIGVDAVICQDVGLISAIRGALPDFEIHASTQMSVNNTPGADTVHSLGVKRVVLARELKLSDVESVVKNSLAEVEVFLHGALCVCHSGQCLFSSLVGGRRGNRGECAQPCRLPYSEGYQLSLKDLSLAGHIPALIESGVASLKIEGRMKSAAYVYTVTKIYRRLLDERRAATGAERAELAEAFSRGGFTDGYLTGKFNGMTGIRSERDKEASRARAAEFTPGIIKKTVYARAEIALGKPATLTLFSKERSFTAIGAVPEPARSSPLTADAVKERLSKTGATMLSLPKENIELTLEGGLNLSPSEINALRREACAGFESCDREAPEIKMPSCEQIPTRKMTTALFLRPELAVAVGESIAKYFDTVFVPLFDRAALAGKYGVYIPPVVTDGELSSVRQRLAEAKNAGATHALITNISHITLAREAGLVGIGDFRLNVTNKYARREYMRLGVFESICSAELTLPKTRESGGAVTVYGRIPLMLTERCFMRRGVCSGKCPQDFSLTDRRGARFPIIREWGHRNLVLNSAVTFTADKPTEISALAARHFIFSTENEKEAAAVIAAYFEGGGYLPKDFRRIGSRL
;
A
#
# COMPACT_ATOMS: atom_id res chain seq x y z
N MET A 1 -17.92 12.84 -8.30
CA MET A 1 -19.11 13.01 -7.45
C MET A 1 -18.65 13.61 -6.13
N GLU A 2 -19.19 14.77 -5.75
CA GLU A 2 -18.85 15.37 -4.45
C GLU A 2 -19.50 14.56 -3.34
N ARG A 3 -18.67 13.90 -2.51
CA ARG A 3 -19.09 13.20 -1.26
C ARG A 3 -19.09 14.13 -0.04
N LYS A 4 -19.08 15.42 -0.26
CA LYS A 4 -18.97 16.40 0.80
C LYS A 4 -20.06 16.22 1.85
N GLY A 5 -19.67 15.96 3.11
CA GLY A 5 -20.59 15.71 4.20
C GLY A 5 -21.15 14.29 4.32
N GLU A 6 -20.87 13.36 3.37
CA GLU A 6 -21.16 11.93 3.58
C GLU A 6 -20.14 11.32 4.57
N LEU A 7 -20.56 10.31 5.32
CA LEU A 7 -19.63 9.59 6.20
C LEU A 7 -18.66 8.75 5.36
N PRO A 8 -17.33 8.89 5.57
CA PRO A 8 -16.35 8.02 4.94
C PRO A 8 -16.42 6.60 5.51
N GLU A 9 -16.09 5.61 4.69
CA GLU A 9 -15.91 4.22 5.10
C GLU A 9 -14.83 4.11 6.18
N LEU A 10 -15.11 3.45 7.30
CA LEU A 10 -14.14 3.12 8.32
C LEU A 10 -13.49 1.77 8.01
N LEU A 11 -12.25 1.81 7.48
CA LEU A 11 -11.49 0.63 7.07
C LEU A 11 -10.52 0.18 8.16
N CYS A 12 -10.77 -1.01 8.72
CA CYS A 12 -10.07 -1.55 9.87
C CYS A 12 -9.13 -2.71 9.53
N PRO A 13 -8.01 -2.87 10.24
CA PRO A 13 -7.07 -3.95 10.00
C PRO A 13 -7.49 -5.24 10.71
N ALA A 14 -7.21 -6.40 10.09
CA ALA A 14 -7.18 -7.66 10.81
C ALA A 14 -5.96 -8.49 10.43
N GLY A 15 -5.25 -9.01 11.44
CA GLY A 15 -4.10 -9.89 11.28
C GLY A 15 -4.45 -11.36 11.48
N ASP A 16 -5.60 -11.65 12.09
CA ASP A 16 -6.19 -12.97 12.33
C ASP A 16 -7.70 -12.85 12.52
N MET A 17 -8.38 -13.98 12.67
CA MET A 17 -9.84 -14.04 12.82
C MET A 17 -10.35 -13.28 14.07
N ASN A 18 -9.61 -13.32 15.18
CA ASN A 18 -10.01 -12.57 16.38
C ASN A 18 -9.99 -11.06 16.14
N ALA A 19 -8.99 -10.57 15.41
CA ALA A 19 -8.92 -9.16 15.03
C ALA A 19 -10.04 -8.78 14.04
N LEU A 20 -10.45 -9.70 13.14
CA LEU A 20 -11.57 -9.50 12.23
C LEU A 20 -12.89 -9.40 13.00
N TYR A 21 -13.16 -10.31 13.93
CA TYR A 21 -14.35 -10.23 14.80
C TYR A 21 -14.36 -8.95 15.62
N ALA A 22 -13.20 -8.54 16.14
CA ALA A 22 -13.03 -7.31 16.89
C ALA A 22 -13.33 -6.05 16.05
N ALA A 23 -12.92 -6.03 14.77
CA ALA A 23 -13.20 -4.94 13.85
C ALA A 23 -14.72 -4.79 13.60
N ILE A 24 -15.39 -5.90 13.31
CA ILE A 24 -16.86 -5.91 13.10
C ILE A 24 -17.61 -5.50 14.38
N LEU A 25 -17.22 -6.07 15.51
CA LEU A 25 -17.79 -5.70 16.82
C LEU A 25 -17.61 -4.21 17.16
N GLY A 26 -16.50 -3.62 16.70
CA GLY A 26 -16.19 -2.20 16.83
C GLY A 26 -16.94 -1.29 15.87
N GLY A 27 -17.65 -1.83 14.86
CA GLY A 27 -18.42 -1.07 13.87
C GLY A 27 -17.63 -0.67 12.64
N ALA A 28 -16.73 -1.53 12.14
CA ALA A 28 -16.03 -1.32 10.87
C ALA A 28 -17.00 -1.45 9.69
N ASP A 29 -16.89 -0.54 8.69
CA ASP A 29 -17.58 -0.65 7.41
C ASP A 29 -16.85 -1.57 6.43
N ALA A 30 -15.54 -1.70 6.60
CA ALA A 30 -14.71 -2.63 5.84
C ALA A 30 -13.52 -3.12 6.67
N VAL A 31 -13.05 -4.34 6.37
CA VAL A 31 -11.87 -4.94 7.00
C VAL A 31 -10.83 -5.24 5.93
N TYR A 32 -9.55 -4.90 6.16
CA TYR A 32 -8.48 -5.32 5.28
C TYR A 32 -7.56 -6.33 5.96
N VAL A 33 -7.24 -7.38 5.23
CA VAL A 33 -6.45 -8.52 5.68
C VAL A 33 -5.27 -8.79 4.75
N GLY A 34 -4.38 -9.67 5.16
CA GLY A 34 -3.34 -10.23 4.29
C GLY A 34 -3.50 -11.73 4.17
N GLY A 35 -3.44 -12.22 2.95
CA GLY A 35 -3.27 -13.64 2.72
C GLY A 35 -1.83 -14.11 2.98
N ARG A 36 -1.60 -15.41 3.02
CA ARG A 36 -0.26 -16.01 3.22
C ARG A 36 0.72 -15.68 2.10
N ARG A 37 0.22 -15.22 0.92
CA ARG A 37 1.02 -14.87 -0.26
C ARG A 37 0.91 -13.36 -0.54
N PHE A 38 1.97 -12.77 -1.08
CA PHE A 38 2.02 -11.43 -1.68
C PHE A 38 1.59 -10.25 -0.80
N GLY A 39 1.53 -10.42 0.52
CA GLY A 39 1.19 -9.35 1.46
C GLY A 39 2.41 -8.66 2.07
N ALA A 40 2.40 -7.31 2.15
CA ALA A 40 3.49 -6.51 2.73
C ALA A 40 3.59 -6.56 4.27
N ARG A 41 3.16 -7.65 4.90
CA ARG A 41 3.34 -7.96 6.33
C ARG A 41 3.61 -9.46 6.46
N ALA A 42 4.76 -9.92 5.94
CA ALA A 42 5.16 -11.33 5.91
C ALA A 42 5.17 -12.00 7.29
N PHE A 43 5.40 -11.22 8.36
CA PHE A 43 5.46 -11.71 9.75
C PHE A 43 4.11 -11.64 10.50
N ALA A 44 3.02 -11.17 9.88
CA ALA A 44 1.68 -11.33 10.43
C ALA A 44 1.24 -12.79 10.32
N LYS A 45 0.25 -13.23 11.13
CA LYS A 45 -0.29 -14.58 11.06
C LYS A 45 -0.85 -14.89 9.67
N ASN A 46 -1.48 -13.87 9.03
CA ASN A 46 -2.09 -13.92 7.71
C ASN A 46 -3.13 -15.06 7.55
N PHE A 47 -4.01 -14.91 6.61
CA PHE A 47 -5.15 -15.81 6.39
C PHE A 47 -4.86 -16.80 5.26
N ASP A 48 -5.25 -18.08 5.43
CA ASP A 48 -5.39 -18.99 4.30
C ASP A 48 -6.74 -18.76 3.58
N ILE A 49 -6.99 -19.54 2.52
CA ILE A 49 -8.19 -19.35 1.69
C ILE A 49 -9.48 -19.73 2.43
N GLU A 50 -9.41 -20.70 3.35
CA GLU A 50 -10.56 -21.12 4.17
C GLU A 50 -10.89 -20.03 5.21
N GLU A 51 -9.87 -19.51 5.90
CA GLU A 51 -10.01 -18.40 6.84
C GLU A 51 -10.51 -17.14 6.12
N LEU A 52 -10.04 -16.85 4.88
CA LEU A 52 -10.53 -15.73 4.06
C LEU A 52 -12.01 -15.91 3.72
N THR A 53 -12.40 -17.11 3.28
CA THR A 53 -13.79 -17.41 2.94
C THR A 53 -14.70 -17.27 4.15
N HIS A 54 -14.28 -17.78 5.31
CA HIS A 54 -15.03 -17.64 6.54
C HIS A 54 -15.12 -16.16 6.99
N GLY A 55 -14.01 -15.44 6.99
CA GLY A 55 -13.96 -14.02 7.35
C GLY A 55 -14.80 -13.15 6.43
N LEU A 56 -14.77 -13.42 5.12
CA LEU A 56 -15.58 -12.73 4.12
C LEU A 56 -17.09 -12.90 4.39
N ARG A 57 -17.53 -14.16 4.55
CA ARG A 57 -18.94 -14.46 4.88
C ARG A 57 -19.38 -13.74 6.15
N TYR A 58 -18.52 -13.75 7.19
CA TYR A 58 -18.79 -13.03 8.43
C TYR A 58 -18.91 -11.51 8.21
N CYS A 59 -17.99 -10.89 7.46
CA CYS A 59 -18.07 -9.46 7.12
C CYS A 59 -19.38 -9.15 6.38
N HIS A 60 -19.71 -9.89 5.33
CA HIS A 60 -20.89 -9.66 4.51
C HIS A 60 -22.19 -9.86 5.29
N LEU A 61 -22.27 -10.84 6.20
CA LEU A 61 -23.44 -11.01 7.08
C LEU A 61 -23.68 -9.80 7.99
N HIS A 62 -22.63 -9.06 8.32
CA HIS A 62 -22.70 -7.85 9.15
C HIS A 62 -22.69 -6.54 8.33
N GLY A 63 -22.82 -6.62 7.00
CA GLY A 63 -22.88 -5.44 6.12
C GLY A 63 -21.52 -4.77 5.87
N ALA A 64 -20.40 -5.43 6.24
CA ALA A 64 -19.06 -4.93 6.03
C ALA A 64 -18.40 -5.60 4.82
N LYS A 65 -17.44 -4.91 4.19
CA LYS A 65 -16.63 -5.42 3.08
C LYS A 65 -15.33 -6.06 3.56
N LEU A 66 -14.74 -6.93 2.74
CA LEU A 66 -13.41 -7.50 2.99
C LEU A 66 -12.46 -7.19 1.83
N TYR A 67 -11.31 -6.55 2.14
CA TYR A 67 -10.26 -6.26 1.17
C TYR A 67 -9.00 -7.07 1.46
N VAL A 68 -8.40 -7.63 0.42
CA VAL A 68 -7.18 -8.44 0.58
C VAL A 68 -5.97 -7.72 0.02
N THR A 69 -4.89 -7.64 0.81
CA THR A 69 -3.64 -7.03 0.36
C THR A 69 -2.84 -7.99 -0.50
N VAL A 70 -2.58 -7.60 -1.76
CA VAL A 70 -1.65 -8.22 -2.70
C VAL A 70 -0.64 -7.13 -3.09
N ASN A 71 0.00 -6.56 -2.06
CA ASN A 71 0.71 -5.29 -2.16
C ASN A 71 2.23 -5.42 -1.96
N THR A 72 2.83 -6.50 -2.41
CA THR A 72 4.27 -6.63 -2.59
C THR A 72 4.67 -6.30 -4.02
N LEU A 73 5.91 -5.87 -4.22
CA LEU A 73 6.51 -5.86 -5.56
C LEU A 73 6.79 -7.30 -6.00
N LEU A 74 6.50 -7.61 -7.25
CA LEU A 74 6.60 -8.95 -7.81
C LEU A 74 7.77 -9.06 -8.80
N PHE A 75 8.37 -10.26 -8.87
CA PHE A 75 9.30 -10.62 -9.93
C PHE A 75 8.54 -11.28 -11.09
N ASP A 76 9.17 -11.36 -12.27
CA ASP A 76 8.54 -11.89 -13.48
C ASP A 76 7.84 -13.24 -13.27
N LYS A 77 8.50 -14.16 -12.55
CA LYS A 77 7.98 -15.51 -12.27
C LYS A 77 6.82 -15.56 -11.27
N GLU A 78 6.60 -14.47 -10.53
CA GLU A 78 5.55 -14.39 -9.49
C GLU A 78 4.24 -13.78 -10.03
N ILE A 79 4.27 -13.12 -11.19
CA ILE A 79 3.07 -12.42 -11.74
C ILE A 79 1.94 -13.40 -12.03
N GLU A 80 2.25 -14.55 -12.64
CA GLU A 80 1.25 -15.58 -12.95
C GLU A 80 0.62 -16.14 -11.68
N GLU A 81 1.44 -16.52 -10.70
CA GLU A 81 0.97 -17.03 -9.41
C GLU A 81 0.13 -15.99 -8.64
N ALA A 82 0.53 -14.71 -8.71
CA ALA A 82 -0.21 -13.62 -8.07
C ALA A 82 -1.56 -13.36 -8.76
N LEU A 83 -1.62 -13.46 -10.08
CA LEU A 83 -2.85 -13.31 -10.84
C LEU A 83 -3.82 -14.48 -10.56
N GLU A 84 -3.33 -15.73 -10.51
CA GLU A 84 -4.16 -16.89 -10.13
C GLU A 84 -4.67 -16.75 -8.69
N TYR A 85 -3.84 -16.28 -7.77
CA TYR A 85 -4.30 -15.96 -6.42
C TYR A 85 -5.40 -14.87 -6.40
N CYS A 86 -5.29 -13.83 -7.23
CA CYS A 86 -6.35 -12.83 -7.37
C CYS A 86 -7.65 -13.44 -7.93
N ARG A 87 -7.55 -14.44 -8.83
CA ARG A 87 -8.71 -15.18 -9.33
C ARG A 87 -9.37 -16.03 -8.23
N GLU A 88 -8.57 -16.70 -7.38
CA GLU A 88 -9.10 -17.42 -6.20
C GLU A 88 -9.86 -16.46 -5.27
N LEU A 89 -9.28 -15.27 -5.00
CA LEU A 89 -9.94 -14.24 -4.19
C LEU A 89 -11.24 -13.73 -4.83
N TYR A 90 -11.24 -13.50 -6.14
CA TYR A 90 -12.44 -13.12 -6.89
C TYR A 90 -13.54 -14.18 -6.76
N LYS A 91 -13.17 -15.45 -6.95
CA LYS A 91 -14.10 -16.60 -6.89
C LYS A 91 -14.81 -16.72 -5.55
N ILE A 92 -14.11 -16.54 -4.43
CA ILE A 92 -14.73 -16.57 -3.10
C ILE A 92 -15.54 -15.32 -2.77
N GLY A 93 -15.51 -14.27 -3.63
CA GLY A 93 -16.32 -13.06 -3.51
C GLY A 93 -15.65 -11.88 -2.80
N VAL A 94 -14.30 -11.86 -2.64
CA VAL A 94 -13.57 -10.72 -2.07
C VAL A 94 -13.95 -9.43 -2.78
N ASP A 95 -14.21 -8.37 -2.02
CA ASP A 95 -14.74 -7.10 -2.57
C ASP A 95 -13.68 -6.33 -3.37
N ALA A 96 -12.44 -6.25 -2.86
CA ALA A 96 -11.34 -5.59 -3.57
C ALA A 96 -9.97 -6.16 -3.18
N VAL A 97 -8.98 -5.94 -4.06
CA VAL A 97 -7.56 -6.17 -3.74
C VAL A 97 -6.81 -4.86 -3.62
N ILE A 98 -5.88 -4.80 -2.66
CA ILE A 98 -5.00 -3.63 -2.46
C ILE A 98 -3.64 -3.96 -3.07
N CYS A 99 -3.26 -3.30 -4.18
CA CYS A 99 -2.08 -3.59 -4.98
C CYS A 99 -1.10 -2.41 -5.03
N GLN A 100 0.20 -2.69 -5.26
CA GLN A 100 1.20 -1.67 -5.59
C GLN A 100 1.93 -1.94 -6.91
N ASP A 101 2.05 -3.20 -7.33
CA ASP A 101 2.78 -3.57 -8.55
C ASP A 101 1.95 -3.22 -9.78
N VAL A 102 2.45 -2.30 -10.60
CA VAL A 102 1.75 -1.80 -11.81
C VAL A 102 1.55 -2.91 -12.84
N GLY A 103 2.49 -3.87 -12.92
CA GLY A 103 2.37 -5.04 -13.80
C GLY A 103 1.23 -5.96 -13.37
N LEU A 104 1.08 -6.20 -12.07
CA LEU A 104 -0.03 -6.98 -11.53
C LEU A 104 -1.38 -6.26 -11.72
N ILE A 105 -1.43 -4.94 -11.47
CA ILE A 105 -2.64 -4.13 -11.69
C ILE A 105 -3.11 -4.28 -13.14
N SER A 106 -2.19 -4.13 -14.10
CA SER A 106 -2.48 -4.32 -15.53
C SER A 106 -2.96 -5.74 -15.85
N ALA A 107 -2.34 -6.76 -15.25
CA ALA A 107 -2.72 -8.16 -15.46
C ALA A 107 -4.12 -8.47 -14.90
N ILE A 108 -4.43 -8.01 -13.66
CA ILE A 108 -5.77 -8.17 -13.06
C ILE A 108 -6.81 -7.46 -13.93
N ARG A 109 -6.55 -6.24 -14.38
CA ARG A 109 -7.52 -5.48 -15.21
C ARG A 109 -7.80 -6.17 -16.53
N GLY A 110 -6.80 -6.83 -17.13
CA GLY A 110 -6.97 -7.62 -18.35
C GLY A 110 -7.74 -8.94 -18.17
N ALA A 111 -7.59 -9.59 -17.01
CA ALA A 111 -8.16 -10.91 -16.75
C ALA A 111 -9.48 -10.88 -15.95
N LEU A 112 -9.64 -9.91 -15.06
CA LEU A 112 -10.77 -9.72 -14.14
C LEU A 112 -11.22 -8.26 -14.18
N PRO A 113 -11.87 -7.80 -15.26
CA PRO A 113 -12.12 -6.39 -15.52
C PRO A 113 -13.07 -5.70 -14.53
N ASP A 114 -13.90 -6.45 -13.83
CA ASP A 114 -14.83 -5.98 -12.79
C ASP A 114 -14.30 -6.14 -11.36
N PHE A 115 -13.13 -6.79 -11.15
CA PHE A 115 -12.54 -6.92 -9.83
C PHE A 115 -12.02 -5.56 -9.34
N GLU A 116 -12.53 -5.08 -8.22
CA GLU A 116 -12.16 -3.77 -7.68
C GLU A 116 -10.71 -3.78 -7.19
N ILE A 117 -9.92 -2.77 -7.61
CA ILE A 117 -8.52 -2.60 -7.24
C ILE A 117 -8.36 -1.27 -6.49
N HIS A 118 -7.70 -1.32 -5.32
CA HIS A 118 -7.26 -0.16 -4.57
C HIS A 118 -5.73 -0.02 -4.68
N ALA A 119 -5.25 1.16 -5.01
CA ALA A 119 -3.82 1.44 -5.01
C ALA A 119 -3.29 1.55 -3.59
N SER A 120 -2.28 0.75 -3.28
CA SER A 120 -1.60 0.81 -1.99
C SER A 120 -0.90 2.16 -1.79
N THR A 121 -0.82 2.65 -0.55
CA THR A 121 0.02 3.81 -0.18
C THR A 121 1.48 3.63 -0.60
N GLN A 122 1.93 2.39 -0.82
CA GLN A 122 3.27 2.08 -1.32
C GLN A 122 3.50 2.54 -2.78
N MET A 123 2.46 2.88 -3.53
CA MET A 123 2.58 3.55 -4.84
C MET A 123 2.98 5.02 -4.72
N SER A 124 3.06 5.58 -3.50
CA SER A 124 3.56 6.94 -3.25
C SER A 124 2.76 8.03 -3.96
N VAL A 125 1.43 7.88 -4.04
CA VAL A 125 0.57 8.89 -4.67
C VAL A 125 0.38 10.06 -3.72
N ASN A 126 0.72 11.26 -4.18
CA ASN A 126 0.80 12.47 -3.35
C ASN A 126 0.20 13.73 -4.00
N ASN A 127 -0.42 13.59 -5.18
CA ASN A 127 -1.07 14.68 -5.89
C ASN A 127 -2.13 14.17 -6.88
N THR A 128 -2.92 15.09 -7.42
CA THR A 128 -3.98 14.83 -8.40
C THR A 128 -3.47 14.13 -9.67
N PRO A 129 -2.41 14.59 -10.38
CA PRO A 129 -1.90 13.89 -11.55
C PRO A 129 -1.50 12.44 -11.28
N GLY A 130 -0.99 12.15 -10.08
CA GLY A 130 -0.65 10.79 -9.68
C GLY A 130 -1.88 9.92 -9.45
N ALA A 131 -2.90 10.45 -8.78
CA ALA A 131 -4.16 9.76 -8.55
C ALA A 131 -4.86 9.45 -9.88
N ASP A 132 -4.91 10.40 -10.82
CA ASP A 132 -5.52 10.23 -12.14
C ASP A 132 -4.74 9.25 -13.03
N THR A 133 -3.40 9.29 -12.98
CA THR A 133 -2.56 8.30 -13.69
C THR A 133 -2.83 6.89 -13.17
N VAL A 134 -2.91 6.69 -11.86
CA VAL A 134 -3.25 5.39 -11.26
C VAL A 134 -4.69 4.99 -11.59
N HIS A 135 -5.65 5.93 -11.57
CA HIS A 135 -7.03 5.67 -11.97
C HIS A 135 -7.12 5.20 -13.44
N SER A 136 -6.31 5.77 -14.34
CA SER A 136 -6.26 5.35 -15.75
C SER A 136 -5.79 3.90 -15.97
N LEU A 137 -5.15 3.28 -14.96
CA LEU A 137 -4.84 1.85 -14.93
C LEU A 137 -6.05 0.98 -14.53
N GLY A 138 -7.22 1.58 -14.32
CA GLY A 138 -8.44 0.92 -13.87
C GLY A 138 -8.53 0.73 -12.35
N VAL A 139 -7.74 1.45 -11.59
CA VAL A 139 -7.83 1.48 -10.12
C VAL A 139 -8.99 2.39 -9.71
N LYS A 140 -9.84 1.92 -8.80
CA LYS A 140 -10.99 2.70 -8.32
C LYS A 140 -10.62 3.65 -7.19
N ARG A 141 -9.82 3.17 -6.21
CA ARG A 141 -9.48 3.91 -5.00
C ARG A 141 -7.97 4.04 -4.83
N VAL A 142 -7.52 5.21 -4.42
CA VAL A 142 -6.11 5.50 -4.18
C VAL A 142 -5.88 5.80 -2.70
N VAL A 143 -4.98 5.02 -2.05
CA VAL A 143 -4.51 5.32 -0.70
C VAL A 143 -3.38 6.33 -0.79
N LEU A 144 -3.64 7.57 -0.42
CA LEU A 144 -2.64 8.64 -0.48
C LEU A 144 -1.43 8.40 0.43
N ALA A 145 -0.32 9.02 0.09
CA ALA A 145 0.84 9.09 0.98
C ALA A 145 0.46 9.76 2.30
N ARG A 146 1.01 9.25 3.42
CA ARG A 146 0.65 9.68 4.78
C ARG A 146 1.18 11.05 5.15
N GLU A 147 2.10 11.55 4.35
CA GLU A 147 2.88 12.76 4.59
C GLU A 147 2.18 14.04 4.09
N LEU A 148 0.98 13.90 3.50
CA LEU A 148 0.21 15.02 2.94
C LEU A 148 -0.46 15.87 4.02
N LYS A 149 -0.54 17.18 3.75
CA LYS A 149 -1.34 18.12 4.53
C LYS A 149 -2.82 17.99 4.18
N LEU A 150 -3.69 18.44 5.09
CA LEU A 150 -5.14 18.41 4.84
C LEU A 150 -5.51 19.15 3.54
N SER A 151 -4.92 20.30 3.28
CA SER A 151 -5.17 21.07 2.05
C SER A 151 -4.80 20.32 0.76
N ASP A 152 -3.73 19.50 0.79
CA ASP A 152 -3.35 18.67 -0.35
C ASP A 152 -4.34 17.50 -0.51
N VAL A 153 -4.78 16.90 0.60
CA VAL A 153 -5.83 15.85 0.58
C VAL A 153 -7.13 16.40 -0.02
N GLU A 154 -7.62 17.55 0.46
CA GLU A 154 -8.81 18.23 -0.07
C GLU A 154 -8.69 18.54 -1.56
N SER A 155 -7.51 18.99 -2.00
CA SER A 155 -7.25 19.25 -3.41
C SER A 155 -7.36 17.98 -4.26
N VAL A 156 -6.73 16.88 -3.83
CA VAL A 156 -6.81 15.60 -4.56
C VAL A 156 -8.24 15.06 -4.58
N VAL A 157 -8.97 15.10 -3.47
CA VAL A 157 -10.38 14.68 -3.41
C VAL A 157 -11.25 15.45 -4.38
N LYS A 158 -11.05 16.76 -4.45
CA LYS A 158 -11.84 17.65 -5.31
C LYS A 158 -11.53 17.47 -6.79
N ASN A 159 -10.28 17.23 -7.16
CA ASN A 159 -9.81 17.33 -8.53
C ASN A 159 -9.52 15.98 -9.21
N SER A 160 -9.40 14.87 -8.45
CA SER A 160 -9.15 13.54 -9.00
C SER A 160 -10.43 12.79 -9.34
N LEU A 161 -10.32 11.88 -10.32
CA LEU A 161 -11.38 10.94 -10.70
C LEU A 161 -11.42 9.70 -9.77
N ALA A 162 -10.33 9.40 -9.06
CA ALA A 162 -10.23 8.26 -8.14
C ALA A 162 -10.90 8.54 -6.79
N GLU A 163 -11.46 7.52 -6.17
CA GLU A 163 -11.81 7.57 -4.74
C GLU A 163 -10.54 7.74 -3.91
N VAL A 164 -10.58 8.59 -2.89
CA VAL A 164 -9.43 8.87 -2.02
C VAL A 164 -9.60 8.21 -0.66
N GLU A 165 -8.57 7.47 -0.23
CA GLU A 165 -8.43 6.89 1.11
C GLU A 165 -7.23 7.50 1.81
N VAL A 166 -7.38 7.85 3.10
CA VAL A 166 -6.29 8.37 3.95
C VAL A 166 -6.14 7.57 5.24
N PHE A 167 -4.91 7.50 5.76
CA PHE A 167 -4.69 6.90 7.07
C PHE A 167 -5.17 7.80 8.19
N LEU A 168 -5.88 7.19 9.13
CA LEU A 168 -6.54 7.83 10.28
C LEU A 168 -5.77 7.64 11.58
N HIS A 169 -5.21 6.44 11.79
CA HIS A 169 -4.60 6.05 13.06
C HIS A 169 -3.51 4.99 12.88
N GLY A 170 -2.52 4.99 13.77
CA GLY A 170 -1.54 3.92 13.92
C GLY A 170 -0.12 4.29 13.49
N ALA A 171 0.70 3.30 13.20
CA ALA A 171 2.13 3.49 13.00
C ALA A 171 2.47 4.36 11.80
N LEU A 172 3.35 5.36 12.00
CA LEU A 172 3.95 6.18 10.94
C LEU A 172 5.35 5.70 10.55
N CYS A 173 5.66 5.77 9.26
CA CYS A 173 7.01 5.72 8.74
C CYS A 173 7.59 7.14 8.69
N VAL A 174 8.92 7.25 8.89
CA VAL A 174 9.62 8.53 8.73
C VAL A 174 9.97 8.81 7.26
N CYS A 175 10.19 7.74 6.50
CA CYS A 175 10.38 7.81 5.05
C CYS A 175 9.03 8.02 4.39
N HIS A 176 9.00 8.83 3.35
CA HIS A 176 7.84 9.01 2.49
C HIS A 176 7.29 7.66 2.04
N SER A 177 5.97 7.53 2.04
CA SER A 177 5.26 6.26 1.79
C SER A 177 5.76 5.58 0.51
N GLY A 178 6.12 4.29 0.60
CA GLY A 178 6.61 3.50 -0.54
C GLY A 178 8.07 3.70 -0.95
N GLN A 179 8.77 4.74 -0.43
CA GLN A 179 10.11 5.15 -0.89
C GLN A 179 11.29 4.65 -0.04
N CYS A 180 11.05 3.74 0.92
CA CYS A 180 12.08 3.28 1.84
C CYS A 180 12.83 2.05 1.32
N LEU A 181 14.13 2.20 1.08
CA LEU A 181 15.06 1.11 0.71
C LEU A 181 16.04 0.75 1.85
N PHE A 182 15.94 1.39 3.03
CA PHE A 182 16.95 1.26 4.08
C PHE A 182 17.09 -0.17 4.59
N SER A 183 15.98 -0.82 4.93
CA SER A 183 16.00 -2.21 5.41
C SER A 183 16.49 -3.20 4.35
N SER A 184 16.21 -2.92 3.09
CA SER A 184 16.57 -3.75 1.95
C SER A 184 18.06 -3.65 1.63
N LEU A 185 18.55 -2.43 1.40
CA LEU A 185 19.91 -2.21 0.89
C LEU A 185 20.98 -2.32 1.98
N VAL A 186 20.65 -2.08 3.25
CA VAL A 186 21.57 -2.22 4.39
C VAL A 186 21.45 -3.59 5.06
N GLY A 187 20.22 -4.09 5.26
CA GLY A 187 19.96 -5.31 6.02
C GLY A 187 19.52 -6.52 5.19
N GLY A 188 19.37 -6.40 3.88
CA GLY A 188 18.89 -7.46 2.98
C GLY A 188 17.43 -7.87 3.21
N ARG A 189 16.67 -7.13 4.01
CA ARG A 189 15.25 -7.39 4.32
C ARG A 189 14.36 -6.41 3.58
N ARG A 190 13.69 -6.87 2.54
CA ARG A 190 12.95 -6.04 1.59
C ARG A 190 11.66 -5.48 2.19
N GLY A 191 11.65 -4.17 2.47
CA GLY A 191 10.49 -3.46 3.02
C GLY A 191 9.27 -3.52 2.11
N ASN A 192 9.46 -3.37 0.81
CA ASN A 192 8.41 -3.47 -0.22
C ASN A 192 7.88 -4.92 -0.42
N ARG A 193 8.49 -5.89 0.23
CA ARG A 193 8.05 -7.29 0.25
C ARG A 193 7.67 -7.78 1.66
N GLY A 194 7.40 -6.85 2.57
CA GLY A 194 6.87 -7.15 3.90
C GLY A 194 7.89 -7.52 4.97
N GLU A 195 9.20 -7.46 4.69
CA GLU A 195 10.26 -7.93 5.58
C GLU A 195 10.97 -6.81 6.35
N CYS A 196 10.41 -5.60 6.42
CA CYS A 196 11.05 -4.43 7.00
C CYS A 196 11.56 -4.69 8.43
N ALA A 197 12.88 -4.48 8.64
CA ALA A 197 13.54 -4.60 9.95
C ALA A 197 13.32 -3.38 10.88
N GLN A 198 12.60 -2.37 10.42
CA GLN A 198 12.33 -1.11 11.14
C GLN A 198 13.61 -0.35 11.59
N PRO A 199 14.60 -0.12 10.71
CA PRO A 199 15.83 0.59 11.09
C PRO A 199 15.56 2.00 11.61
N CYS A 200 14.47 2.63 11.19
CA CYS A 200 14.03 3.93 11.70
C CYS A 200 13.63 3.91 13.20
N ARG A 201 13.49 2.75 13.81
CA ARG A 201 13.19 2.61 15.25
C ARG A 201 14.44 2.39 16.13
N LEU A 202 15.61 2.34 15.50
CA LEU A 202 16.89 2.20 16.20
C LEU A 202 17.47 3.58 16.56
N PRO A 203 18.33 3.66 17.59
CA PRO A 203 19.06 4.88 17.90
C PRO A 203 20.19 5.13 16.88
N TYR A 204 20.40 6.40 16.57
CA TYR A 204 21.53 6.93 15.82
C TYR A 204 22.33 7.87 16.74
N SER A 205 23.41 8.48 16.24
CA SER A 205 24.34 9.30 17.04
C SER A 205 23.68 10.35 17.95
N GLU A 206 22.55 10.89 17.57
CA GLU A 206 21.77 11.87 18.35
C GLU A 206 20.46 11.28 18.91
N GLY A 207 20.40 9.98 19.14
CA GLY A 207 19.23 9.29 19.68
C GLY A 207 18.24 8.77 18.63
N TYR A 208 16.96 8.75 18.97
CA TYR A 208 15.90 8.15 18.12
C TYR A 208 15.31 9.14 17.12
N GLN A 209 16.15 9.81 16.34
CA GLN A 209 15.76 10.89 15.43
C GLN A 209 14.75 10.45 14.37
N LEU A 210 14.80 9.18 13.92
CA LEU A 210 13.95 8.61 12.88
C LEU A 210 12.68 7.96 13.45
N SER A 211 12.56 7.79 14.76
CA SER A 211 11.41 7.13 15.38
C SER A 211 10.26 8.12 15.58
N LEU A 212 9.22 8.00 14.78
CA LEU A 212 8.02 8.85 14.92
C LEU A 212 7.04 8.26 15.95
N LYS A 213 6.27 9.13 16.60
CA LYS A 213 5.03 8.78 17.30
C LYS A 213 4.04 8.14 16.35
N ASP A 214 3.04 7.46 16.87
CA ASP A 214 1.94 6.96 16.06
C ASP A 214 1.02 8.10 15.62
N LEU A 215 0.39 7.94 14.45
CA LEU A 215 -0.61 8.86 13.92
C LEU A 215 -1.88 8.77 14.75
N SER A 216 -2.52 9.89 15.04
CA SER A 216 -3.93 9.95 15.43
C SER A 216 -4.58 11.22 14.90
N LEU A 217 -5.56 11.08 14.03
CA LEU A 217 -6.35 12.17 13.49
C LEU A 217 -7.72 12.30 14.20
N ALA A 218 -7.84 11.75 15.40
CA ALA A 218 -9.08 11.79 16.20
C ALA A 218 -9.55 13.23 16.53
N GLY A 219 -8.67 14.20 16.49
CA GLY A 219 -8.98 15.63 16.61
C GLY A 219 -9.52 16.28 15.34
N HIS A 220 -9.41 15.60 14.18
CA HIS A 220 -9.68 16.17 12.86
C HIS A 220 -10.85 15.52 12.13
N ILE A 221 -11.66 14.71 12.80
CA ILE A 221 -12.80 13.98 12.20
C ILE A 221 -13.76 14.89 11.43
N PRO A 222 -14.21 16.03 11.97
CA PRO A 222 -15.10 16.92 11.22
C PRO A 222 -14.48 17.41 9.92
N ALA A 223 -13.21 17.80 9.94
CA ALA A 223 -12.50 18.27 8.75
C ALA A 223 -12.29 17.16 7.69
N LEU A 224 -12.05 15.92 8.15
CA LEU A 224 -11.93 14.77 7.24
C LEU A 224 -13.27 14.39 6.59
N ILE A 225 -14.39 14.50 7.30
CA ILE A 225 -15.73 14.31 6.73
C ILE A 225 -16.00 15.41 5.69
N GLU A 226 -15.71 16.66 6.05
CA GLU A 226 -15.93 17.81 5.17
C GLU A 226 -15.05 17.77 3.92
N SER A 227 -13.84 17.19 4.01
CA SER A 227 -12.95 17.01 2.85
C SER A 227 -13.53 16.08 1.78
N GLY A 228 -14.50 15.21 2.12
CA GLY A 228 -15.12 14.28 1.19
C GLY A 228 -14.26 13.04 0.87
N VAL A 229 -13.28 12.67 1.71
CA VAL A 229 -12.53 11.42 1.56
C VAL A 229 -13.46 10.22 1.58
N ALA A 230 -13.22 9.23 0.72
CA ALA A 230 -14.08 8.06 0.58
C ALA A 230 -13.88 7.04 1.70
N SER A 231 -12.66 6.94 2.25
CA SER A 231 -12.30 5.94 3.26
C SER A 231 -11.24 6.45 4.23
N LEU A 232 -11.39 6.09 5.49
CA LEU A 232 -10.49 6.36 6.60
C LEU A 232 -9.90 5.06 7.13
N LYS A 233 -8.59 4.89 6.99
CA LYS A 233 -7.88 3.63 7.26
C LYS A 233 -7.15 3.63 8.59
N ILE A 234 -7.39 2.61 9.40
CA ILE A 234 -6.63 2.32 10.61
C ILE A 234 -5.46 1.38 10.26
N GLU A 235 -4.22 1.73 10.64
CA GLU A 235 -3.07 0.83 10.53
C GLU A 235 -2.98 -0.08 11.77
N GLY A 236 -2.76 -1.40 11.55
CA GLY A 236 -2.64 -2.27 12.71
C GLY A 236 -2.74 -3.77 12.48
N ARG A 237 -2.46 -4.34 11.28
CA ARG A 237 -2.53 -5.80 11.03
C ARG A 237 -1.67 -6.68 11.96
N MET A 238 -0.66 -6.10 12.61
CA MET A 238 0.17 -6.79 13.61
C MET A 238 -0.23 -6.43 15.05
N LYS A 239 -1.43 -5.91 15.26
CA LYS A 239 -1.95 -5.51 16.57
C LYS A 239 -2.92 -6.56 17.11
N SER A 240 -3.14 -6.54 18.44
CA SER A 240 -4.10 -7.41 19.11
C SER A 240 -5.55 -7.07 18.75
N ALA A 241 -6.45 -8.04 18.93
CA ALA A 241 -7.89 -7.83 18.79
C ALA A 241 -8.42 -6.71 19.70
N ALA A 242 -7.89 -6.59 20.92
CA ALA A 242 -8.22 -5.50 21.84
C ALA A 242 -7.92 -4.12 21.27
N TYR A 243 -6.74 -3.95 20.63
CA TYR A 243 -6.41 -2.70 19.94
C TYR A 243 -7.39 -2.42 18.80
N VAL A 244 -7.65 -3.41 17.97
CA VAL A 244 -8.56 -3.24 16.82
C VAL A 244 -9.95 -2.83 17.30
N TYR A 245 -10.51 -3.53 18.30
CA TYR A 245 -11.81 -3.19 18.89
C TYR A 245 -11.85 -1.77 19.44
N THR A 246 -10.90 -1.44 20.33
CA THR A 246 -10.89 -0.14 21.02
C THR A 246 -10.79 1.01 20.02
N VAL A 247 -9.85 0.92 19.09
CA VAL A 247 -9.63 1.99 18.10
C VAL A 247 -10.83 2.11 17.18
N THR A 248 -11.34 0.99 16.64
CA THR A 248 -12.51 0.99 15.74
C THR A 248 -13.74 1.58 16.42
N LYS A 249 -14.06 1.13 17.64
CA LYS A 249 -15.22 1.60 18.42
C LYS A 249 -15.18 3.11 18.69
N ILE A 250 -14.01 3.64 19.04
CA ILE A 250 -13.86 5.08 19.28
C ILE A 250 -14.07 5.84 17.96
N TYR A 251 -13.40 5.47 16.88
CA TYR A 251 -13.54 6.19 15.61
C TYR A 251 -14.94 6.04 15.01
N ARG A 252 -15.60 4.89 15.14
CA ARG A 252 -16.99 4.72 14.72
C ARG A 252 -17.90 5.74 15.43
N ARG A 253 -17.80 5.84 16.74
CA ARG A 253 -18.55 6.83 17.50
C ARG A 253 -18.24 8.27 17.07
N LEU A 254 -16.96 8.62 16.88
CA LEU A 254 -16.57 9.96 16.42
C LEU A 254 -17.15 10.30 15.05
N LEU A 255 -17.18 9.33 14.15
CA LEU A 255 -17.78 9.49 12.82
C LEU A 255 -19.30 9.67 12.90
N ASP A 256 -19.99 8.81 13.66
CA ASP A 256 -21.45 8.87 13.82
C ASP A 256 -21.90 10.19 14.46
N GLU A 257 -21.17 10.66 15.47
CA GLU A 257 -21.41 11.92 16.16
C GLU A 257 -20.77 13.14 15.46
N ARG A 258 -20.01 12.94 14.39
CA ARG A 258 -19.34 13.97 13.57
C ARG A 258 -18.52 14.98 14.41
N ARG A 259 -17.81 14.51 15.39
CA ARG A 259 -17.04 15.34 16.33
C ARG A 259 -15.58 14.89 16.51
N ALA A 260 -14.80 15.80 17.06
CA ALA A 260 -13.46 15.49 17.54
C ALA A 260 -13.47 14.65 18.83
N ALA A 261 -12.39 13.89 19.07
CA ALA A 261 -12.23 13.11 20.29
C ALA A 261 -12.04 13.99 21.53
N THR A 262 -12.67 13.58 22.63
CA THR A 262 -12.45 14.12 23.97
C THR A 262 -11.07 13.77 24.53
N GLY A 263 -10.66 14.39 25.63
CA GLY A 263 -9.43 14.04 26.34
C GLY A 263 -9.41 12.58 26.82
N ALA A 264 -10.54 12.06 27.32
CA ALA A 264 -10.69 10.68 27.77
C ALA A 264 -10.53 9.67 26.61
N GLU A 265 -11.16 9.93 25.47
CA GLU A 265 -11.03 9.08 24.29
C GLU A 265 -9.61 9.06 23.73
N ARG A 266 -8.90 10.20 23.74
CA ARG A 266 -7.49 10.27 23.35
C ARG A 266 -6.60 9.47 24.31
N ALA A 267 -6.88 9.50 25.62
CA ALA A 267 -6.18 8.70 26.62
C ALA A 267 -6.41 7.21 26.37
N GLU A 268 -7.66 6.79 26.13
CA GLU A 268 -8.01 5.40 25.82
C GLU A 268 -7.32 4.89 24.55
N LEU A 269 -7.25 5.71 23.49
CA LEU A 269 -6.47 5.39 22.28
C LEU A 269 -4.98 5.22 22.59
N ALA A 270 -4.40 6.07 23.44
CA ALA A 270 -2.98 6.00 23.81
C ALA A 270 -2.66 4.75 24.64
N GLU A 271 -3.54 4.35 25.54
CA GLU A 271 -3.43 3.12 26.34
C GLU A 271 -3.54 1.86 25.45
N ALA A 272 -4.42 1.88 24.45
CA ALA A 272 -4.53 0.78 23.49
C ALA A 272 -3.20 0.54 22.78
N PHE A 273 -2.57 1.59 22.27
CA PHE A 273 -1.20 1.56 21.76
C PHE A 273 -0.70 2.95 21.37
N SER A 274 0.47 3.35 21.91
CA SER A 274 1.18 4.56 21.42
C SER A 274 2.70 4.42 21.58
N ARG A 275 3.45 5.32 20.92
CA ARG A 275 4.89 5.48 21.07
C ARG A 275 5.20 6.85 21.66
N GLY A 276 5.02 7.00 22.96
CA GLY A 276 5.17 8.29 23.64
C GLY A 276 4.11 9.31 23.22
N GLY A 277 2.88 8.84 22.95
CA GLY A 277 1.76 9.61 22.47
C GLY A 277 1.58 9.59 20.96
N PHE A 278 0.81 10.56 20.45
CA PHE A 278 0.41 10.66 19.05
C PHE A 278 0.98 11.92 18.37
N THR A 279 0.89 11.91 17.04
CA THR A 279 1.17 13.06 16.19
C THR A 279 0.15 13.17 15.05
N ASP A 280 -0.19 14.39 14.69
CA ASP A 280 -0.92 14.80 13.48
C ASP A 280 -0.07 15.70 12.58
N GLY A 281 1.24 15.70 12.84
CA GLY A 281 2.17 16.69 12.31
C GLY A 281 2.22 16.74 10.78
N TYR A 282 2.02 15.62 10.08
CA TYR A 282 1.93 15.63 8.62
C TYR A 282 0.66 16.34 8.14
N LEU A 283 -0.51 15.97 8.67
CA LEU A 283 -1.77 16.58 8.27
C LEU A 283 -1.80 18.10 8.51
N THR A 284 -1.20 18.53 9.62
CA THR A 284 -1.21 19.95 10.05
C THR A 284 -0.01 20.74 9.52
N GLY A 285 1.01 20.09 8.96
CA GLY A 285 2.29 20.70 8.60
C GLY A 285 3.17 21.09 9.78
N LYS A 286 2.86 20.62 11.00
CA LYS A 286 3.59 20.94 12.24
C LYS A 286 4.53 19.80 12.65
N PHE A 287 5.76 19.83 12.19
CA PHE A 287 6.72 18.74 12.36
C PHE A 287 7.44 18.69 13.73
N ASN A 288 7.20 19.65 14.61
CA ASN A 288 7.81 19.66 15.94
C ASN A 288 7.17 18.60 16.84
N GLY A 289 7.99 17.89 17.64
CA GLY A 289 7.50 16.91 18.61
C GLY A 289 6.96 15.60 18.01
N MET A 290 7.20 15.33 16.72
CA MET A 290 6.75 14.10 16.07
C MET A 290 7.53 12.84 16.48
N THR A 291 8.73 12.97 17.07
CA THR A 291 9.52 11.81 17.50
C THR A 291 9.00 11.23 18.80
N GLY A 292 9.07 9.90 18.91
CA GLY A 292 8.64 9.17 20.09
C GLY A 292 9.21 7.75 20.15
N ILE A 293 9.34 7.26 21.38
CA ILE A 293 9.72 5.88 21.69
C ILE A 293 8.68 5.26 22.60
N ARG A 294 8.57 3.94 22.58
CA ARG A 294 7.65 3.21 23.45
C ARG A 294 8.33 2.88 24.76
N SER A 295 7.76 3.32 25.88
CA SER A 295 8.23 2.99 27.21
C SER A 295 7.85 1.54 27.60
N GLU A 296 8.48 0.97 28.64
CA GLU A 296 8.08 -0.33 29.17
C GLU A 296 6.65 -0.28 29.73
N ARG A 297 6.26 0.81 30.41
CA ARG A 297 4.90 1.03 30.88
C ARG A 297 3.86 0.94 29.75
N ASP A 298 4.15 1.54 28.58
CA ASP A 298 3.26 1.45 27.41
C ASP A 298 3.12 0.01 26.89
N LYS A 299 4.21 -0.76 26.97
CA LYS A 299 4.21 -2.17 26.55
C LYS A 299 3.38 -3.04 27.51
N GLU A 300 3.54 -2.84 28.81
CA GLU A 300 2.80 -3.56 29.86
C GLU A 300 1.30 -3.26 29.79
N ALA A 301 0.90 -2.00 29.71
CA ALA A 301 -0.50 -1.60 29.58
C ALA A 301 -1.18 -2.25 28.38
N SER A 302 -0.52 -2.23 27.20
CA SER A 302 -1.06 -2.85 25.99
C SER A 302 -1.12 -4.38 26.08
N ARG A 303 -0.19 -5.04 26.79
CA ARG A 303 -0.20 -6.50 27.00
C ARG A 303 -1.33 -6.91 27.93
N ALA A 304 -1.52 -6.20 29.05
CA ALA A 304 -2.60 -6.45 30.01
C ALA A 304 -3.97 -6.36 29.29
N ARG A 305 -4.21 -5.28 28.58
CA ARG A 305 -5.46 -5.10 27.80
C ARG A 305 -5.68 -6.20 26.76
N ALA A 306 -4.61 -6.66 26.09
CA ALA A 306 -4.70 -7.74 25.11
C ALA A 306 -5.04 -9.10 25.75
N ALA A 307 -4.56 -9.36 26.96
CA ALA A 307 -4.84 -10.61 27.69
C ALA A 307 -6.27 -10.71 28.22
N GLU A 308 -6.89 -9.57 28.54
CA GLU A 308 -8.25 -9.49 29.09
C GLU A 308 -9.35 -9.49 28.02
N PHE A 309 -9.00 -9.27 26.74
CA PHE A 309 -9.98 -9.10 25.68
C PHE A 309 -10.06 -10.32 24.76
N THR A 310 -11.23 -10.93 24.70
CA THR A 310 -11.59 -11.92 23.68
C THR A 310 -12.85 -11.45 22.96
N PRO A 311 -12.81 -11.25 21.62
CA PRO A 311 -13.98 -10.82 20.88
C PRO A 311 -15.05 -11.90 20.89
N GLY A 312 -16.29 -11.53 21.21
CA GLY A 312 -17.43 -12.40 20.99
C GLY A 312 -17.76 -12.54 19.51
N ILE A 313 -18.16 -13.73 19.08
CA ILE A 313 -18.70 -13.94 17.74
C ILE A 313 -20.17 -13.57 17.77
N ILE A 314 -20.56 -12.55 17.00
CA ILE A 314 -21.96 -12.14 16.87
C ILE A 314 -22.60 -12.98 15.76
N LYS A 315 -23.67 -13.72 16.08
CA LYS A 315 -24.47 -14.40 15.06
C LYS A 315 -25.48 -13.45 14.44
N LYS A 316 -25.61 -13.50 13.12
CA LYS A 316 -26.63 -12.72 12.39
C LYS A 316 -28.01 -13.36 12.63
N THR A 317 -28.91 -12.62 13.22
CA THR A 317 -30.31 -13.05 13.31
C THR A 317 -30.97 -12.95 11.95
N VAL A 318 -31.61 -14.07 11.55
CA VAL A 318 -32.34 -14.20 10.29
C VAL A 318 -33.77 -14.62 10.53
N TYR A 319 -34.60 -14.46 9.52
CA TYR A 319 -35.98 -14.92 9.46
C TYR A 319 -36.10 -16.06 8.45
N ALA A 320 -37.10 -16.90 8.62
CA ALA A 320 -37.33 -18.04 7.75
C ALA A 320 -38.80 -18.20 7.37
N ARG A 321 -39.04 -18.60 6.11
CA ARG A 321 -40.31 -19.14 5.64
C ARG A 321 -40.08 -20.56 5.18
N ALA A 322 -40.83 -21.50 5.75
CA ALA A 322 -40.76 -22.91 5.36
C ALA A 322 -42.13 -23.41 4.88
N GLU A 323 -42.15 -24.17 3.78
CA GLU A 323 -43.36 -24.78 3.19
C GLU A 323 -43.17 -26.26 3.04
N ILE A 324 -44.09 -27.05 3.57
CA ILE A 324 -44.12 -28.50 3.52
C ILE A 324 -45.53 -28.94 3.11
N ALA A 325 -45.73 -29.35 1.87
CA ALA A 325 -47.00 -29.75 1.28
C ALA A 325 -46.88 -31.04 0.46
N LEU A 326 -47.93 -31.83 0.37
CA LEU A 326 -47.95 -33.08 -0.36
C LEU A 326 -47.64 -32.88 -1.85
N GLY A 327 -46.78 -33.74 -2.40
CA GLY A 327 -46.43 -33.72 -3.84
C GLY A 327 -45.56 -32.57 -4.29
N LYS A 328 -45.11 -31.71 -3.36
CA LYS A 328 -44.16 -30.63 -3.65
C LYS A 328 -42.90 -30.80 -2.84
N PRO A 329 -41.71 -30.47 -3.36
CA PRO A 329 -40.50 -30.44 -2.57
C PRO A 329 -40.66 -29.44 -1.39
N ALA A 330 -40.18 -29.83 -0.21
CA ALA A 330 -40.13 -28.96 0.94
C ALA A 330 -39.17 -27.78 0.68
N THR A 331 -39.56 -26.55 1.02
CA THR A 331 -38.74 -25.38 0.82
C THR A 331 -38.41 -24.68 2.15
N LEU A 332 -37.23 -24.07 2.22
CA LEU A 332 -36.82 -23.21 3.32
C LEU A 332 -36.16 -21.97 2.76
N THR A 333 -36.81 -20.82 2.91
CA THR A 333 -36.26 -19.51 2.54
C THR A 333 -35.76 -18.83 3.80
N LEU A 334 -34.44 -18.58 3.87
CA LEU A 334 -33.86 -17.69 4.86
C LEU A 334 -33.79 -16.27 4.28
N PHE A 335 -34.09 -15.26 5.10
CA PHE A 335 -34.04 -13.88 4.65
C PHE A 335 -33.63 -12.89 5.76
N SER A 336 -33.04 -11.78 5.32
CA SER A 336 -32.79 -10.55 6.11
C SER A 336 -33.29 -9.36 5.33
N LYS A 337 -32.98 -8.14 5.78
CA LYS A 337 -33.29 -6.92 5.01
C LYS A 337 -32.50 -6.85 3.69
N GLU A 338 -31.30 -7.43 3.65
CA GLU A 338 -30.32 -7.24 2.59
C GLU A 338 -30.31 -8.39 1.56
N ARG A 339 -30.70 -9.61 2.01
CA ARG A 339 -30.57 -10.82 1.17
C ARG A 339 -31.56 -11.91 1.54
N SER A 340 -31.81 -12.81 0.59
CA SER A 340 -32.59 -14.04 0.80
C SER A 340 -31.98 -15.21 0.02
N PHE A 341 -32.23 -16.43 0.50
CA PHE A 341 -31.87 -17.67 -0.19
C PHE A 341 -32.93 -18.75 0.09
N THR A 342 -33.35 -19.48 -0.93
CA THR A 342 -34.29 -20.59 -0.83
C THR A 342 -33.61 -21.92 -1.12
N ALA A 343 -33.61 -22.82 -0.15
CA ALA A 343 -33.22 -24.22 -0.34
C ALA A 343 -34.45 -25.07 -0.71
N ILE A 344 -34.22 -26.12 -1.50
CA ILE A 344 -35.25 -27.05 -1.97
C ILE A 344 -34.87 -28.44 -1.47
N GLY A 345 -35.74 -29.02 -0.63
CA GLY A 345 -35.52 -30.34 -0.01
C GLY A 345 -36.30 -31.46 -0.66
N ALA A 346 -36.41 -32.57 0.09
CA ALA A 346 -37.17 -33.77 -0.34
C ALA A 346 -38.69 -33.49 -0.44
N VAL A 347 -39.36 -34.28 -1.23
CA VAL A 347 -40.86 -34.29 -1.29
C VAL A 347 -41.39 -35.08 -0.08
N PRO A 348 -42.26 -34.48 0.76
CA PRO A 348 -42.82 -35.16 1.92
C PRO A 348 -43.74 -36.28 1.51
N GLU A 349 -43.74 -37.36 2.31
CA GLU A 349 -44.62 -38.51 2.11
C GLU A 349 -45.77 -38.50 3.13
N PRO A 350 -46.90 -39.19 2.87
CA PRO A 350 -47.92 -39.42 3.87
C PRO A 350 -47.34 -40.17 5.08
N ALA A 351 -47.65 -39.72 6.28
CA ALA A 351 -47.13 -40.32 7.51
C ALA A 351 -47.78 -41.71 7.75
N ARG A 352 -46.93 -42.72 8.00
CA ARG A 352 -47.38 -44.13 8.30
C ARG A 352 -47.78 -44.29 9.79
N SER A 353 -47.22 -43.52 10.70
CA SER A 353 -47.51 -43.65 12.15
C SER A 353 -47.60 -42.30 12.86
N SER A 354 -46.61 -41.45 12.77
CA SER A 354 -46.53 -40.18 13.50
C SER A 354 -46.31 -39.00 12.53
N PRO A 355 -47.30 -38.20 12.22
CA PRO A 355 -47.16 -37.02 11.35
C PRO A 355 -46.25 -35.99 11.99
N LEU A 356 -45.64 -35.15 11.14
CA LEU A 356 -44.86 -34.00 11.56
C LEU A 356 -45.71 -33.02 12.33
N THR A 357 -45.12 -32.45 13.41
CA THR A 357 -45.71 -31.34 14.14
C THR A 357 -44.95 -30.05 13.84
N ALA A 358 -45.63 -28.93 13.83
CA ALA A 358 -45.03 -27.64 13.57
C ALA A 358 -43.88 -27.35 14.55
N ASP A 359 -44.06 -27.68 15.83
CA ASP A 359 -43.01 -27.47 16.85
C ASP A 359 -41.76 -28.31 16.60
N ALA A 360 -41.92 -29.56 16.21
CA ALA A 360 -40.77 -30.44 15.87
C ALA A 360 -39.99 -29.94 14.65
N VAL A 361 -40.68 -29.44 13.64
CA VAL A 361 -40.04 -28.81 12.47
C VAL A 361 -39.31 -27.54 12.86
N LYS A 362 -39.96 -26.60 13.53
CA LYS A 362 -39.37 -25.34 13.99
C LYS A 362 -38.16 -25.57 14.90
N GLU A 363 -38.24 -26.54 15.80
CA GLU A 363 -37.13 -26.91 16.69
C GLU A 363 -35.91 -27.38 15.91
N ARG A 364 -36.10 -28.20 14.86
CA ARG A 364 -34.98 -28.67 14.02
C ARG A 364 -34.39 -27.57 13.16
N LEU A 365 -35.23 -26.71 12.56
CA LEU A 365 -34.80 -25.60 11.73
C LEU A 365 -34.05 -24.54 12.56
N SER A 366 -34.42 -24.34 13.83
CA SER A 366 -33.72 -23.37 14.70
C SER A 366 -32.32 -23.80 15.18
N LYS A 367 -31.92 -25.08 14.96
CA LYS A 367 -30.61 -25.61 15.38
C LYS A 367 -29.47 -25.15 14.45
N THR A 368 -29.19 -23.86 14.40
CA THR A 368 -28.13 -23.24 13.57
C THR A 368 -26.77 -23.15 14.28
N GLY A 369 -26.54 -23.91 15.34
CA GLY A 369 -25.37 -23.75 16.23
C GLY A 369 -24.00 -23.80 15.54
N ALA A 370 -23.85 -24.56 14.46
CA ALA A 370 -22.61 -24.69 13.68
C ALA A 370 -22.40 -23.62 12.60
N THR A 371 -23.35 -22.66 12.48
CA THR A 371 -23.30 -21.60 11.45
C THR A 371 -23.10 -20.22 12.10
N MET A 372 -22.88 -19.19 11.29
CA MET A 372 -22.83 -17.79 11.74
C MET A 372 -24.22 -17.18 11.94
N LEU A 373 -25.28 -17.96 11.74
CA LEU A 373 -26.67 -17.52 11.81
C LEU A 373 -27.31 -17.86 13.15
N SER A 374 -28.26 -17.05 13.57
CA SER A 374 -29.19 -17.30 14.65
C SER A 374 -30.61 -17.27 14.08
N LEU A 375 -31.33 -18.37 14.19
CA LEU A 375 -32.71 -18.51 13.72
C LEU A 375 -33.61 -18.92 14.92
N PRO A 376 -34.10 -17.95 15.71
CA PRO A 376 -35.07 -18.23 16.76
C PRO A 376 -36.37 -18.83 16.23
N LYS A 377 -37.03 -19.69 16.99
CA LYS A 377 -38.27 -20.37 16.58
C LYS A 377 -39.40 -19.38 16.21
N GLU A 378 -39.46 -18.28 16.87
CA GLU A 378 -40.40 -17.18 16.63
C GLU A 378 -40.19 -16.47 15.30
N ASN A 379 -39.00 -16.58 14.73
CA ASN A 379 -38.67 -16.01 13.41
C ASN A 379 -38.96 -16.97 12.26
N ILE A 380 -39.58 -18.15 12.54
CA ILE A 380 -39.90 -19.15 11.52
C ILE A 380 -41.41 -19.11 11.22
N GLU A 381 -41.76 -18.65 10.04
CA GLU A 381 -43.08 -18.80 9.44
C GLU A 381 -43.15 -20.18 8.77
N LEU A 382 -44.05 -21.04 9.22
CA LEU A 382 -44.16 -22.43 8.74
C LEU A 382 -45.57 -22.70 8.18
N THR A 383 -45.65 -23.08 6.93
CA THR A 383 -46.83 -23.67 6.29
C THR A 383 -46.64 -25.16 6.23
N LEU A 384 -47.37 -25.93 7.01
CA LEU A 384 -47.31 -27.37 7.09
C LEU A 384 -48.67 -28.01 6.82
N GLU A 385 -48.77 -28.79 5.75
CA GLU A 385 -49.94 -29.63 5.49
C GLU A 385 -49.98 -30.82 6.45
N GLY A 386 -51.14 -31.09 7.02
CA GLY A 386 -51.30 -32.14 8.03
C GLY A 386 -51.16 -33.55 7.44
N GLY A 387 -50.74 -34.52 8.31
CA GLY A 387 -50.61 -35.90 7.91
C GLY A 387 -49.33 -36.29 7.11
N LEU A 388 -48.38 -35.38 6.99
CA LEU A 388 -47.13 -35.60 6.26
C LEU A 388 -45.98 -36.02 7.17
N ASN A 389 -44.96 -36.64 6.55
CA ASN A 389 -43.68 -37.00 7.16
C ASN A 389 -42.51 -36.56 6.29
N LEU A 390 -41.49 -36.04 6.94
CA LEU A 390 -40.11 -35.86 6.47
C LEU A 390 -39.18 -36.40 7.56
N SER A 391 -38.18 -37.14 7.18
CA SER A 391 -37.22 -37.65 8.15
C SER A 391 -36.44 -36.48 8.83
N PRO A 392 -35.97 -36.69 10.06
CA PRO A 392 -35.09 -35.74 10.74
C PRO A 392 -33.84 -35.37 9.95
N SER A 393 -33.31 -36.31 9.15
CA SER A 393 -32.14 -36.08 8.28
C SER A 393 -32.44 -35.14 7.12
N GLU A 394 -33.62 -35.26 6.49
CA GLU A 394 -34.07 -34.39 5.38
C GLU A 394 -34.31 -32.95 5.86
N ILE A 395 -34.98 -32.76 7.00
CA ILE A 395 -35.15 -31.41 7.58
C ILE A 395 -33.79 -30.79 7.93
N ASN A 396 -32.87 -31.60 8.49
CA ASN A 396 -31.52 -31.10 8.78
C ASN A 396 -30.69 -30.80 7.51
N ALA A 397 -30.88 -31.59 6.42
CA ALA A 397 -30.25 -31.32 5.13
C ALA A 397 -30.75 -30.01 4.53
N LEU A 398 -32.08 -29.80 4.50
CA LEU A 398 -32.73 -28.59 4.03
C LEU A 398 -32.20 -27.33 4.80
N ARG A 399 -32.13 -27.45 6.14
CA ARG A 399 -31.55 -26.36 6.95
C ARG A 399 -30.10 -26.08 6.61
N ARG A 400 -29.24 -27.12 6.50
CA ARG A 400 -27.81 -26.95 6.17
C ARG A 400 -27.63 -26.28 4.81
N GLU A 401 -28.40 -26.71 3.82
CA GLU A 401 -28.36 -26.12 2.47
C GLU A 401 -28.82 -24.64 2.51
N ALA A 402 -29.91 -24.33 3.20
CA ALA A 402 -30.40 -22.98 3.36
C ALA A 402 -29.35 -22.06 4.03
N CYS A 403 -28.73 -22.54 5.13
CA CYS A 403 -27.69 -21.76 5.81
C CYS A 403 -26.46 -21.58 4.92
N ALA A 404 -25.97 -22.63 4.27
CA ALA A 404 -24.79 -22.55 3.40
C ALA A 404 -25.02 -21.58 2.22
N GLY A 405 -26.18 -21.68 1.55
CA GLY A 405 -26.50 -20.78 0.44
C GLY A 405 -26.73 -19.34 0.89
N PHE A 406 -27.32 -19.12 2.07
CA PHE A 406 -27.50 -17.76 2.62
C PHE A 406 -26.16 -17.13 3.00
N GLU A 407 -25.19 -17.89 3.50
CA GLU A 407 -23.84 -17.43 3.86
C GLU A 407 -22.92 -17.31 2.65
N SER A 408 -23.21 -17.95 1.51
CA SER A 408 -22.32 -17.95 0.33
C SER A 408 -22.15 -16.57 -0.28
N CYS A 409 -20.92 -16.27 -0.67
CA CYS A 409 -20.51 -15.06 -1.38
C CYS A 409 -19.82 -15.42 -2.72
N ASP A 410 -19.82 -16.70 -3.09
CA ASP A 410 -19.07 -17.22 -4.23
C ASP A 410 -19.52 -16.57 -5.55
N ARG A 411 -18.55 -16.31 -6.45
CA ARG A 411 -18.75 -15.75 -7.80
C ARG A 411 -18.24 -16.73 -8.84
N GLU A 412 -18.82 -16.71 -10.03
CA GLU A 412 -18.21 -17.35 -11.19
C GLU A 412 -16.96 -16.59 -11.60
N ALA A 413 -15.82 -17.28 -11.65
CA ALA A 413 -14.56 -16.68 -12.06
C ALA A 413 -14.21 -17.12 -13.48
N PRO A 414 -13.84 -16.21 -14.39
CA PRO A 414 -13.43 -16.56 -15.74
C PRO A 414 -12.15 -17.38 -15.74
N GLU A 415 -11.92 -18.16 -16.80
CA GLU A 415 -10.60 -18.73 -17.05
C GLU A 415 -9.59 -17.61 -17.33
N ILE A 416 -8.46 -17.65 -16.62
CA ILE A 416 -7.40 -16.67 -16.84
C ILE A 416 -6.55 -17.08 -18.04
N LYS A 417 -6.52 -16.19 -19.05
CA LYS A 417 -5.45 -16.21 -20.05
C LYS A 417 -4.40 -15.22 -19.59
N MET A 418 -3.21 -15.71 -19.24
CA MET A 418 -2.09 -14.84 -18.92
C MET A 418 -1.86 -13.85 -20.07
N PRO A 419 -1.79 -12.55 -19.75
CA PRO A 419 -1.43 -11.58 -20.77
C PRO A 419 -0.01 -11.92 -21.29
N SER A 420 0.09 -12.23 -22.59
CA SER A 420 1.41 -12.44 -23.20
C SER A 420 2.25 -11.18 -23.00
N CYS A 421 3.42 -11.33 -22.41
CA CYS A 421 4.36 -10.24 -22.25
C CYS A 421 5.69 -10.65 -22.90
N GLU A 422 5.82 -10.37 -24.18
CA GLU A 422 7.09 -10.51 -24.86
C GLU A 422 8.13 -9.61 -24.20
N GLN A 423 9.37 -10.06 -24.20
CA GLN A 423 10.47 -9.28 -23.65
C GLN A 423 10.76 -8.11 -24.61
N ILE A 424 10.46 -6.90 -24.15
CA ILE A 424 10.80 -5.69 -24.90
C ILE A 424 12.31 -5.46 -24.80
N PRO A 425 13.06 -5.37 -25.90
CA PRO A 425 14.48 -5.06 -25.85
C PRO A 425 14.76 -3.79 -25.06
N THR A 426 15.78 -3.82 -24.19
CA THR A 426 16.21 -2.63 -23.46
C THR A 426 16.85 -1.65 -24.41
N ARG A 427 16.40 -0.40 -24.42
CA ARG A 427 16.99 0.67 -25.24
C ARG A 427 18.38 1.00 -24.72
N LYS A 428 19.35 1.10 -25.64
CA LYS A 428 20.71 1.50 -25.27
C LYS A 428 20.66 2.92 -24.73
N MET A 429 21.12 3.11 -23.51
CA MET A 429 21.30 4.43 -22.91
C MET A 429 22.28 4.40 -21.74
N THR A 430 23.02 5.47 -21.60
CA THR A 430 23.85 5.72 -20.43
C THR A 430 23.49 7.08 -19.86
N THR A 431 23.01 7.11 -18.62
CA THR A 431 22.53 8.33 -17.99
C THR A 431 23.22 8.59 -16.65
N ALA A 432 23.33 9.85 -16.27
CA ALA A 432 23.85 10.25 -14.98
C ALA A 432 22.91 11.24 -14.27
N LEU A 433 22.74 11.09 -12.97
CA LEU A 433 22.10 12.07 -12.09
C LEU A 433 23.17 12.69 -11.20
N PHE A 434 23.30 14.01 -11.25
CA PHE A 434 24.11 14.79 -10.33
C PHE A 434 23.20 15.49 -9.32
N LEU A 435 23.13 14.95 -8.10
CA LEU A 435 22.36 15.56 -7.01
C LEU A 435 23.00 16.86 -6.50
N ARG A 436 24.26 17.10 -6.85
CA ARG A 436 25.01 18.35 -6.65
C ARG A 436 25.35 18.93 -8.01
N PRO A 437 24.55 19.88 -8.54
CA PRO A 437 24.67 20.40 -9.90
C PRO A 437 26.00 21.08 -10.18
N GLU A 438 26.61 21.72 -9.18
CA GLU A 438 27.95 22.31 -9.29
C GLU A 438 28.99 21.29 -9.75
N LEU A 439 28.84 20.01 -9.37
CA LEU A 439 29.72 18.95 -9.82
C LEU A 439 29.53 18.65 -11.32
N ALA A 440 28.27 18.62 -11.80
CA ALA A 440 27.99 18.45 -13.23
C ALA A 440 28.60 19.58 -14.08
N VAL A 441 28.58 20.81 -13.55
CA VAL A 441 29.18 21.98 -14.22
C VAL A 441 30.70 21.89 -14.23
N ALA A 442 31.32 21.48 -13.11
CA ALA A 442 32.78 21.42 -12.94
C ALA A 442 33.43 20.33 -13.83
N VAL A 443 32.81 19.15 -13.93
CA VAL A 443 33.30 18.06 -14.81
C VAL A 443 33.01 18.31 -16.29
N GLY A 444 32.06 19.18 -16.61
CA GLY A 444 31.85 19.84 -17.89
C GLY A 444 31.77 18.93 -19.14
N GLU A 445 32.46 19.32 -20.22
CA GLU A 445 32.41 18.63 -21.52
C GLU A 445 33.01 17.22 -21.51
N SER A 446 33.86 16.89 -20.55
CA SER A 446 34.40 15.54 -20.39
C SER A 446 33.31 14.51 -20.06
N ILE A 447 32.17 14.93 -19.51
CA ILE A 447 31.02 14.07 -19.20
C ILE A 447 30.18 13.83 -20.46
N ALA A 448 29.97 14.85 -21.27
CA ALA A 448 29.03 14.82 -22.40
C ALA A 448 29.30 13.66 -23.38
N LYS A 449 30.57 13.27 -23.55
CA LYS A 449 30.96 12.19 -24.48
C LYS A 449 30.58 10.77 -23.99
N TYR A 450 30.26 10.59 -22.68
CA TYR A 450 30.00 9.27 -22.11
C TYR A 450 28.53 9.04 -21.75
N PHE A 451 27.74 10.10 -21.64
CA PHE A 451 26.35 10.04 -21.21
C PHE A 451 25.41 10.61 -22.27
N ASP A 452 24.40 9.81 -22.64
CA ASP A 452 23.35 10.26 -23.55
C ASP A 452 22.51 11.37 -22.90
N THR A 453 22.34 11.32 -21.57
CA THR A 453 21.65 12.36 -20.80
C THR A 453 22.24 12.48 -19.41
N VAL A 454 22.54 13.71 -19.01
CA VAL A 454 22.91 14.09 -17.65
C VAL A 454 21.75 14.84 -17.01
N PHE A 455 21.27 14.37 -15.85
CA PHE A 455 20.21 15.00 -15.10
C PHE A 455 20.73 15.83 -13.95
N VAL A 456 20.11 16.99 -13.73
CA VAL A 456 20.33 17.87 -12.58
C VAL A 456 18.99 18.23 -11.91
N PRO A 457 18.95 18.56 -10.60
CA PRO A 457 17.73 18.95 -9.92
C PRO A 457 16.99 20.10 -10.61
N LEU A 458 15.68 19.93 -10.83
CA LEU A 458 14.82 20.88 -11.56
C LEU A 458 14.89 22.30 -11.02
N PHE A 459 14.99 22.48 -9.71
CA PHE A 459 14.99 23.80 -9.06
C PHE A 459 16.39 24.44 -8.95
N ASP A 460 17.40 23.79 -9.49
CA ASP A 460 18.73 24.41 -9.60
C ASP A 460 18.87 25.28 -10.86
N ARG A 461 19.82 26.21 -10.82
CA ARG A 461 20.12 27.08 -11.96
C ARG A 461 20.67 26.30 -13.16
N ALA A 462 21.41 25.22 -12.91
CA ALA A 462 21.94 24.35 -13.96
C ALA A 462 20.86 23.76 -14.86
N ALA A 463 19.63 23.55 -14.35
CA ALA A 463 18.49 23.10 -15.12
C ALA A 463 18.11 24.05 -16.28
N LEU A 464 18.47 25.32 -16.17
CA LEU A 464 18.22 26.34 -17.20
C LEU A 464 19.43 26.58 -18.15
N ALA A 465 20.47 25.76 -18.05
CA ALA A 465 21.65 25.91 -18.91
C ALA A 465 21.47 25.27 -20.31
N GLY A 466 20.34 24.62 -20.59
CA GLY A 466 20.01 23.99 -21.88
C GLY A 466 20.82 22.74 -22.24
N LYS A 467 21.74 22.32 -21.37
CA LYS A 467 22.66 21.19 -21.62
C LYS A 467 22.21 19.89 -20.92
N TYR A 468 21.29 20.00 -19.93
CA TYR A 468 20.96 18.92 -19.01
C TYR A 468 19.47 18.54 -19.11
N GLY A 469 19.19 17.26 -18.87
CA GLY A 469 17.85 16.82 -18.48
C GLY A 469 17.54 17.23 -17.04
N VAL A 470 16.29 17.21 -16.66
CA VAL A 470 15.83 17.64 -15.33
C VAL A 470 15.41 16.45 -14.45
N TYR A 471 15.89 16.42 -13.22
CA TYR A 471 15.44 15.53 -12.18
C TYR A 471 14.27 16.20 -11.45
N ILE A 472 13.05 15.61 -11.58
CA ILE A 472 11.86 16.11 -10.89
C ILE A 472 11.93 15.65 -9.44
N PRO A 473 11.74 16.53 -8.43
CA PRO A 473 11.75 16.14 -7.02
C PRO A 473 10.81 14.97 -6.74
N PRO A 474 11.22 13.95 -5.95
CA PRO A 474 10.42 12.72 -5.80
C PRO A 474 9.04 12.91 -5.15
N VAL A 475 8.86 14.00 -4.43
CA VAL A 475 7.58 14.42 -3.86
C VAL A 475 7.22 15.79 -4.42
N VAL A 476 6.05 15.85 -5.03
CA VAL A 476 5.38 17.07 -5.49
C VAL A 476 3.95 16.97 -5.01
N THR A 477 3.53 17.85 -4.09
CA THR A 477 2.13 17.93 -3.62
C THR A 477 1.30 18.83 -4.54
N ASP A 478 -0.03 18.79 -4.42
CA ASP A 478 -0.89 19.64 -5.23
C ASP A 478 -0.57 21.14 -5.07
N GLY A 479 -0.23 21.56 -3.84
CA GLY A 479 0.19 22.94 -3.59
C GLY A 479 1.50 23.33 -4.29
N GLU A 480 2.29 22.36 -4.72
CA GLU A 480 3.59 22.58 -5.38
C GLU A 480 3.52 22.44 -6.91
N LEU A 481 2.42 21.91 -7.48
CA LEU A 481 2.29 21.61 -8.91
C LEU A 481 2.52 22.80 -9.81
N SER A 482 1.99 23.99 -9.47
CA SER A 482 2.13 25.19 -10.33
C SER A 482 3.60 25.59 -10.49
N SER A 483 4.37 25.57 -9.39
CA SER A 483 5.80 25.87 -9.40
C SER A 483 6.61 24.86 -10.20
N VAL A 484 6.25 23.57 -10.09
CA VAL A 484 6.92 22.49 -10.85
C VAL A 484 6.61 22.62 -12.33
N ARG A 485 5.35 22.84 -12.73
CA ARG A 485 4.96 23.05 -14.14
C ARG A 485 5.67 24.25 -14.75
N GLN A 486 5.67 25.36 -14.05
CA GLN A 486 6.40 26.57 -14.50
C GLN A 486 7.88 26.26 -14.72
N ARG A 487 8.52 25.61 -13.75
CA ARG A 487 9.95 25.31 -13.83
C ARG A 487 10.30 24.31 -14.92
N LEU A 488 9.44 23.32 -15.18
CA LEU A 488 9.58 22.38 -16.31
C LEU A 488 9.47 23.10 -17.66
N ALA A 489 8.54 24.05 -17.80
CA ALA A 489 8.40 24.87 -19.00
C ALA A 489 9.63 25.76 -19.22
N GLU A 490 10.14 26.42 -18.17
CA GLU A 490 11.38 27.20 -18.23
C GLU A 490 12.57 26.36 -18.67
N ALA A 491 12.75 25.15 -18.09
CA ALA A 491 13.82 24.24 -18.46
C ALA A 491 13.69 23.76 -19.92
N LYS A 492 12.46 23.44 -20.36
CA LYS A 492 12.18 23.08 -21.76
C LYS A 492 12.54 24.20 -22.72
N ASN A 493 12.14 25.43 -22.42
CA ASN A 493 12.47 26.60 -23.22
C ASN A 493 13.98 26.88 -23.27
N ALA A 494 14.69 26.56 -22.18
CA ALA A 494 16.14 26.63 -22.12
C ALA A 494 16.87 25.52 -22.91
N GLY A 495 16.15 24.50 -23.42
CA GLY A 495 16.70 23.43 -24.25
C GLY A 495 16.72 22.04 -23.60
N ALA A 496 16.20 21.86 -22.38
CA ALA A 496 16.08 20.55 -21.78
C ALA A 496 15.20 19.63 -22.67
N THR A 497 15.63 18.38 -22.85
CA THR A 497 14.94 17.40 -23.70
C THR A 497 14.32 16.25 -22.90
N HIS A 498 14.89 15.93 -21.74
CA HIS A 498 14.52 14.79 -20.91
C HIS A 498 14.17 15.18 -19.49
N ALA A 499 13.28 14.39 -18.86
CA ALA A 499 12.96 14.44 -17.46
C ALA A 499 13.16 13.07 -16.79
N LEU A 500 13.81 13.04 -15.62
CA LEU A 500 13.92 11.85 -14.79
C LEU A 500 12.66 11.76 -13.88
N ILE A 501 11.86 10.75 -14.15
CA ILE A 501 10.55 10.51 -13.54
C ILE A 501 10.72 9.67 -12.28
N THR A 502 10.57 10.27 -11.12
CA THR A 502 10.78 9.63 -9.82
C THR A 502 9.47 9.22 -9.12
N ASN A 503 8.34 9.63 -9.68
CA ASN A 503 6.99 9.30 -9.19
C ASN A 503 6.05 9.14 -10.38
N ILE A 504 5.00 8.35 -10.23
CA ILE A 504 4.03 8.08 -11.31
C ILE A 504 3.34 9.36 -11.82
N SER A 505 3.13 10.36 -10.95
CA SER A 505 2.57 11.65 -11.31
C SER A 505 3.41 12.45 -12.31
N HIS A 506 4.72 12.21 -12.32
CA HIS A 506 5.65 12.94 -13.18
C HIS A 506 5.54 12.56 -14.66
N ILE A 507 4.91 11.42 -14.98
CA ILE A 507 4.61 11.00 -16.36
C ILE A 507 3.76 12.08 -17.04
N THR A 508 2.70 12.51 -16.37
CA THR A 508 1.83 13.57 -16.87
C THR A 508 2.55 14.92 -16.93
N LEU A 509 3.31 15.29 -15.88
CA LEU A 509 4.04 16.56 -15.83
C LEU A 509 5.11 16.67 -16.94
N ALA A 510 5.89 15.60 -17.17
CA ALA A 510 6.88 15.58 -18.23
C ALA A 510 6.24 15.67 -19.63
N ARG A 511 5.13 14.95 -19.85
CA ARG A 511 4.37 15.00 -21.10
C ARG A 511 3.78 16.39 -21.37
N GLU A 512 3.19 17.03 -20.38
CA GLU A 512 2.67 18.40 -20.48
C GLU A 512 3.76 19.41 -20.86
N ALA A 513 4.97 19.23 -20.34
CA ALA A 513 6.12 20.06 -20.64
C ALA A 513 6.81 19.71 -21.97
N GLY A 514 6.39 18.65 -22.68
CA GLY A 514 7.01 18.17 -23.91
C GLY A 514 8.43 17.60 -23.70
N LEU A 515 8.68 16.99 -22.53
CA LEU A 515 9.94 16.34 -22.17
C LEU A 515 9.82 14.83 -22.31
N VAL A 516 10.89 14.16 -22.76
CA VAL A 516 10.97 12.70 -22.79
C VAL A 516 11.21 12.19 -21.38
N GLY A 517 10.29 11.36 -20.87
CA GLY A 517 10.36 10.80 -19.52
C GLY A 517 11.25 9.56 -19.45
N ILE A 518 12.27 9.56 -18.59
CA ILE A 518 13.06 8.38 -18.21
C ILE A 518 12.67 8.01 -16.79
N GLY A 519 12.20 6.77 -16.54
CA GLY A 519 11.78 6.32 -15.23
C GLY A 519 12.96 6.08 -14.29
N ASP A 520 12.94 6.67 -13.12
CA ASP A 520 13.90 6.44 -12.04
C ASP A 520 13.63 5.10 -11.33
N PHE A 521 14.62 4.55 -10.62
CA PHE A 521 14.47 3.32 -9.83
C PHE A 521 13.34 3.40 -8.78
N ARG A 522 12.90 4.62 -8.40
CA ARG A 522 11.77 4.86 -7.47
C ARG A 522 10.41 4.51 -8.04
N LEU A 523 10.28 4.32 -9.35
CA LEU A 523 9.09 3.73 -9.96
C LEU A 523 8.93 2.23 -9.62
N ASN A 524 9.92 1.65 -8.95
CA ASN A 524 9.90 0.28 -8.46
C ASN A 524 9.63 -0.78 -9.55
N VAL A 525 10.21 -0.60 -10.73
CA VAL A 525 10.11 -1.58 -11.82
C VAL A 525 10.90 -2.83 -11.46
N THR A 526 10.18 -3.94 -11.19
CA THR A 526 10.75 -5.22 -10.77
C THR A 526 10.43 -6.38 -11.71
N ASN A 527 9.59 -6.15 -12.72
CA ASN A 527 9.19 -7.13 -13.71
C ASN A 527 8.90 -6.47 -15.07
N LYS A 528 8.90 -7.29 -16.13
CA LYS A 528 8.67 -6.83 -17.51
C LYS A 528 7.25 -6.30 -17.74
N TYR A 529 6.26 -6.78 -16.98
CA TYR A 529 4.88 -6.31 -17.09
C TYR A 529 4.75 -4.87 -16.59
N ALA A 530 5.35 -4.55 -15.44
CA ALA A 530 5.40 -3.18 -14.93
C ALA A 530 6.16 -2.25 -15.89
N ARG A 531 7.33 -2.70 -16.43
CA ARG A 531 8.10 -1.93 -17.40
C ARG A 531 7.27 -1.63 -18.66
N ARG A 532 6.59 -2.64 -19.22
CA ARG A 532 5.70 -2.47 -20.38
C ARG A 532 4.61 -1.46 -20.10
N GLU A 533 4.00 -1.51 -18.94
CA GLU A 533 2.91 -0.63 -18.59
C GLU A 533 3.40 0.83 -18.44
N TYR A 534 4.56 1.07 -17.82
CA TYR A 534 5.16 2.40 -17.81
C TYR A 534 5.50 2.92 -19.22
N MET A 535 5.97 2.05 -20.11
CA MET A 535 6.19 2.44 -21.50
C MET A 535 4.88 2.79 -22.21
N ARG A 536 3.79 2.06 -21.94
CA ARG A 536 2.43 2.39 -22.46
C ARG A 536 1.94 3.75 -21.95
N LEU A 537 2.27 4.10 -20.71
CA LEU A 537 1.98 5.41 -20.13
C LEU A 537 2.85 6.55 -20.69
N GLY A 538 3.87 6.24 -21.52
CA GLY A 538 4.72 7.22 -22.17
C GLY A 538 6.13 7.37 -21.59
N VAL A 539 6.56 6.50 -20.67
CA VAL A 539 7.94 6.45 -20.20
C VAL A 539 8.82 5.84 -21.29
N PHE A 540 9.89 6.54 -21.67
CA PHE A 540 10.78 6.10 -22.74
C PHE A 540 11.54 4.82 -22.40
N GLU A 541 12.14 4.76 -21.23
CA GLU A 541 12.81 3.60 -20.64
C GLU A 541 12.83 3.77 -19.12
N SER A 542 12.93 2.67 -18.36
CA SER A 542 12.94 2.69 -16.89
C SER A 542 14.24 2.16 -16.33
N ILE A 543 14.72 2.83 -15.28
CA ILE A 543 15.76 2.30 -14.40
C ILE A 543 15.08 1.32 -13.42
N CYS A 544 15.56 0.10 -13.38
CA CYS A 544 15.01 -0.94 -12.53
C CYS A 544 15.15 -0.61 -11.05
N SER A 545 14.26 -1.18 -10.25
CA SER A 545 14.33 -1.06 -8.79
C SER A 545 15.73 -1.48 -8.27
N ALA A 546 16.27 -0.69 -7.35
CA ALA A 546 17.54 -0.96 -6.68
C ALA A 546 17.51 -2.24 -5.81
N GLU A 547 16.36 -2.87 -5.62
CA GLU A 547 16.20 -4.15 -4.93
C GLU A 547 16.45 -5.37 -5.83
N LEU A 548 16.61 -5.18 -7.15
CA LEU A 548 16.88 -6.26 -8.09
C LEU A 548 18.37 -6.67 -8.06
N THR A 549 18.60 -7.97 -8.28
CA THR A 549 19.91 -8.51 -8.62
C THR A 549 20.14 -8.38 -10.14
N LEU A 550 21.40 -8.43 -10.61
CA LEU A 550 21.71 -8.38 -12.04
C LEU A 550 20.96 -9.44 -12.88
N PRO A 551 20.87 -10.73 -12.47
CA PRO A 551 20.07 -11.70 -13.22
C PRO A 551 18.60 -11.29 -13.36
N LYS A 552 17.98 -10.81 -12.27
CA LYS A 552 16.58 -10.36 -12.31
C LYS A 552 16.36 -9.11 -13.16
N THR A 553 17.33 -8.20 -13.17
CA THR A 553 17.28 -7.04 -14.07
C THR A 553 17.33 -7.44 -15.54
N ARG A 554 18.09 -8.49 -15.88
CA ARG A 554 18.10 -9.04 -17.24
C ARG A 554 16.78 -9.69 -17.63
N GLU A 555 16.09 -10.33 -16.68
CA GLU A 555 14.74 -10.89 -16.89
C GLU A 555 13.71 -9.78 -17.14
N SER A 556 13.67 -8.74 -16.32
CA SER A 556 12.71 -7.63 -16.44
C SER A 556 13.01 -6.67 -17.58
N GLY A 557 14.28 -6.58 -18.01
CA GLY A 557 14.79 -5.52 -18.88
C GLY A 557 14.87 -4.17 -18.16
N GLY A 558 15.42 -3.15 -18.85
CA GLY A 558 15.56 -1.80 -18.32
C GLY A 558 17.00 -1.43 -17.94
N ALA A 559 17.20 -0.20 -17.49
CA ALA A 559 18.50 0.31 -17.08
C ALA A 559 18.88 -0.13 -15.65
N VAL A 560 20.16 -0.21 -15.39
CA VAL A 560 20.72 -0.61 -14.08
C VAL A 560 21.49 0.55 -13.47
N THR A 561 21.24 0.85 -12.18
CA THR A 561 22.11 1.76 -11.43
C THR A 561 23.43 1.05 -11.14
N VAL A 562 24.50 1.43 -11.86
CA VAL A 562 25.82 0.80 -11.77
C VAL A 562 26.77 1.53 -10.83
N TYR A 563 26.52 2.81 -10.56
CA TYR A 563 27.33 3.64 -9.68
C TYR A 563 26.48 4.57 -8.81
N GLY A 564 26.92 4.77 -7.57
CA GLY A 564 26.51 5.86 -6.69
C GLY A 564 25.93 5.44 -5.34
N ARG A 565 25.75 6.43 -4.46
CA ARG A 565 25.07 6.25 -3.17
C ARG A 565 23.57 6.29 -3.40
N ILE A 566 22.95 5.12 -3.46
CA ILE A 566 21.47 5.03 -3.66
C ILE A 566 20.78 5.66 -2.45
N PRO A 567 19.85 6.60 -2.65
CA PRO A 567 19.00 7.13 -1.59
C PRO A 567 18.17 6.03 -0.92
N LEU A 568 18.34 5.88 0.39
CA LEU A 568 17.67 4.87 1.22
C LEU A 568 16.34 5.35 1.75
N MET A 569 16.23 6.65 2.04
CA MET A 569 15.01 7.29 2.55
C MET A 569 14.86 8.68 1.95
N LEU A 570 13.61 9.05 1.74
CA LEU A 570 13.17 10.43 1.52
C LEU A 570 12.28 10.81 2.69
N THR A 571 12.53 11.95 3.33
CA THR A 571 11.77 12.35 4.51
C THR A 571 11.14 13.72 4.31
N GLU A 572 9.87 13.86 4.67
CA GLU A 572 9.15 15.13 4.66
C GLU A 572 9.68 16.07 5.74
N ARG A 573 10.11 15.49 6.87
CA ARG A 573 10.72 16.26 7.96
C ARG A 573 12.20 16.45 7.71
N CYS A 574 12.67 17.71 7.83
CA CYS A 574 14.09 18.05 7.76
C CYS A 574 14.81 17.71 9.07
N PHE A 575 15.87 16.90 9.00
CA PHE A 575 16.74 16.54 10.15
C PHE A 575 17.88 17.54 10.38
N MET A 576 18.27 18.29 9.34
CA MET A 576 19.34 19.28 9.43
C MET A 576 18.92 20.52 10.24
N ARG A 577 17.62 20.65 10.52
CA ARG A 577 17.06 21.79 11.22
C ARG A 577 17.17 21.62 12.73
N ARG A 578 17.88 22.54 13.37
CA ARG A 578 17.86 22.78 14.82
C ARG A 578 17.13 24.11 15.07
N GLY A 579 15.86 24.09 15.47
CA GLY A 579 15.05 25.28 15.67
C GLY A 579 14.43 25.85 14.39
N VAL A 580 14.43 27.18 14.23
CA VAL A 580 13.93 27.87 13.03
C VAL A 580 14.90 27.67 11.87
N CYS A 581 14.39 27.34 10.69
CA CYS A 581 15.22 27.12 9.50
C CYS A 581 15.82 28.46 9.02
N SER A 582 17.16 28.54 9.02
CA SER A 582 17.90 29.69 8.49
C SER A 582 18.08 29.69 6.97
N GLY A 583 17.65 28.60 6.29
CA GLY A 583 17.91 28.38 4.86
C GLY A 583 19.35 27.92 4.55
N LYS A 584 20.28 28.00 5.51
CA LYS A 584 21.66 27.54 5.36
C LYS A 584 21.76 26.10 5.88
N CYS A 585 21.83 25.12 4.97
CA CYS A 585 22.00 23.71 5.31
C CYS A 585 23.47 23.34 5.44
N PRO A 586 23.87 22.52 6.45
CA PRO A 586 25.23 21.99 6.52
C PRO A 586 25.54 21.13 5.31
N GLN A 587 26.75 21.23 4.76
CA GLN A 587 27.16 20.43 3.60
C GLN A 587 27.46 18.96 3.95
N ASP A 588 27.97 18.72 5.17
CA ASP A 588 28.45 17.40 5.62
C ASP A 588 27.59 16.84 6.76
N PHE A 589 26.27 16.86 6.61
CA PHE A 589 25.40 16.28 7.61
C PHE A 589 25.21 14.75 7.38
N SER A 590 25.30 13.96 8.42
CA SER A 590 25.10 12.50 8.33
C SER A 590 24.48 11.93 9.59
N LEU A 591 23.74 10.83 9.44
CA LEU A 591 23.37 9.94 10.53
C LEU A 591 24.46 8.89 10.72
N THR A 592 24.82 8.59 11.96
CA THR A 592 25.75 7.50 12.28
C THR A 592 25.02 6.44 13.08
N ASP A 593 25.05 5.19 12.61
CA ASP A 593 24.44 4.09 13.33
C ASP A 593 25.34 3.55 14.46
N ARG A 594 24.81 2.59 15.23
CA ARG A 594 25.54 1.94 16.35
C ARG A 594 26.81 1.17 15.95
N ARG A 595 27.02 0.93 14.66
CA ARG A 595 28.19 0.26 14.09
C ARG A 595 29.22 1.24 13.52
N GLY A 596 28.94 2.55 13.60
CA GLY A 596 29.78 3.60 13.04
C GLY A 596 29.55 3.87 11.54
N ALA A 597 28.58 3.21 10.90
CA ALA A 597 28.26 3.48 9.50
C ALA A 597 27.62 4.88 9.37
N ARG A 598 28.18 5.69 8.47
CA ARG A 598 27.77 7.06 8.22
C ARG A 598 26.87 7.12 6.98
N PHE A 599 25.66 7.60 7.16
CA PHE A 599 24.66 7.81 6.12
C PHE A 599 24.57 9.30 5.79
N PRO A 600 25.15 9.77 4.68
CA PRO A 600 25.09 11.18 4.32
C PRO A 600 23.64 11.62 4.11
N ILE A 601 23.32 12.85 4.50
CA ILE A 601 22.02 13.46 4.26
C ILE A 601 22.22 14.68 3.40
N ILE A 602 21.50 14.72 2.29
CA ILE A 602 21.45 15.88 1.41
C ILE A 602 20.07 16.51 1.41
N ARG A 603 20.06 17.82 1.16
CA ARG A 603 18.81 18.55 1.01
C ARG A 603 18.13 18.19 -0.30
N GLU A 604 16.81 17.97 -0.23
CA GLU A 604 15.93 17.92 -1.38
C GLU A 604 15.01 19.16 -1.39
N TRP A 605 14.43 19.46 -2.53
CA TRP A 605 13.48 20.57 -2.69
C TRP A 605 12.31 20.47 -1.70
N GLY A 606 11.72 21.59 -1.29
CA GLY A 606 10.65 21.63 -0.30
C GLY A 606 11.13 21.39 1.15
N HIS A 607 12.42 21.55 1.45
CA HIS A 607 13.05 21.26 2.76
C HIS A 607 13.01 19.79 3.18
N ARG A 608 12.81 18.88 2.22
CA ARG A 608 12.90 17.42 2.41
C ARG A 608 14.36 16.98 2.49
N ASN A 609 14.60 15.78 3.00
CA ASN A 609 15.95 15.20 3.06
C ASN A 609 16.02 13.86 2.36
N LEU A 610 17.11 13.63 1.63
CA LEU A 610 17.52 12.33 1.14
C LEU A 610 18.59 11.76 2.07
N VAL A 611 18.32 10.60 2.66
CA VAL A 611 19.32 9.83 3.42
C VAL A 611 19.97 8.86 2.43
N LEU A 612 21.26 9.04 2.19
CA LEU A 612 22.02 8.24 1.23
C LEU A 612 22.62 6.98 1.90
N ASN A 613 22.90 5.96 1.09
CA ASN A 613 23.58 4.77 1.58
C ASN A 613 25.00 5.10 2.09
N SER A 614 25.42 4.45 3.15
CA SER A 614 26.78 4.54 3.68
C SER A 614 27.85 4.02 2.72
N ALA A 615 27.49 3.02 1.90
CA ALA A 615 28.37 2.46 0.88
C ALA A 615 27.94 2.87 -0.53
N VAL A 616 28.92 3.05 -1.42
CA VAL A 616 28.70 3.35 -2.85
C VAL A 616 28.37 2.05 -3.58
N THR A 617 27.37 2.04 -4.45
CA THR A 617 27.21 0.98 -5.45
C THR A 617 28.32 1.15 -6.47
N PHE A 618 29.11 0.10 -6.74
CA PHE A 618 30.23 0.15 -7.68
C PHE A 618 30.41 -1.19 -8.39
N THR A 619 30.60 -1.16 -9.70
CA THR A 619 30.69 -2.36 -10.55
C THR A 619 31.75 -2.26 -11.64
N ALA A 620 32.56 -1.19 -11.72
CA ALA A 620 33.58 -1.03 -12.76
C ALA A 620 34.66 -2.11 -12.73
N ASP A 621 34.89 -2.73 -11.57
CA ASP A 621 35.79 -3.88 -11.39
C ASP A 621 35.29 -5.18 -12.08
N LYS A 622 34.10 -5.15 -12.70
CA LYS A 622 33.50 -6.25 -13.44
C LYS A 622 33.12 -5.84 -14.87
N PRO A 623 34.08 -5.52 -15.72
CA PRO A 623 33.82 -4.91 -17.02
C PRO A 623 32.99 -5.79 -17.96
N THR A 624 33.10 -7.11 -17.89
CA THR A 624 32.30 -8.05 -18.70
C THR A 624 30.82 -8.06 -18.29
N GLU A 625 30.52 -7.90 -17.00
CA GLU A 625 29.12 -7.79 -16.52
C GLU A 625 28.48 -6.47 -16.95
N ILE A 626 29.28 -5.37 -16.95
CA ILE A 626 28.82 -4.03 -17.32
C ILE A 626 28.63 -3.89 -18.81
N SER A 627 29.58 -4.40 -19.62
CA SER A 627 29.49 -4.33 -21.08
C SER A 627 28.29 -5.09 -21.65
N ALA A 628 27.82 -6.09 -20.92
CA ALA A 628 26.58 -6.84 -21.24
C ALA A 628 25.28 -6.08 -20.94
N LEU A 629 25.34 -4.91 -20.26
CA LEU A 629 24.17 -4.10 -19.94
C LEU A 629 23.86 -3.12 -21.07
N ALA A 630 22.66 -3.20 -21.65
CA ALA A 630 22.21 -2.28 -22.68
C ALA A 630 22.03 -0.85 -22.15
N ALA A 631 21.60 -0.69 -20.89
CA ALA A 631 21.36 0.61 -20.30
C ALA A 631 21.95 0.73 -18.89
N ARG A 632 22.56 1.87 -18.58
CA ARG A 632 23.29 2.13 -17.34
C ARG A 632 22.92 3.49 -16.77
N HIS A 633 22.83 3.54 -15.44
CA HIS A 633 22.56 4.79 -14.70
C HIS A 633 23.61 5.02 -13.62
N PHE A 634 24.01 6.28 -13.45
CA PHE A 634 25.00 6.72 -12.48
C PHE A 634 24.38 7.77 -11.56
N ILE A 635 24.71 7.74 -10.27
CA ILE A 635 24.25 8.74 -9.29
C ILE A 635 25.47 9.35 -8.61
N PHE A 636 25.75 10.62 -8.89
CA PHE A 636 26.79 11.40 -8.24
C PHE A 636 26.14 12.29 -7.17
N SER A 637 26.65 12.24 -5.94
CA SER A 637 25.97 12.86 -4.79
C SER A 637 26.90 13.54 -3.79
N THR A 638 27.99 12.87 -3.39
CA THR A 638 28.91 13.35 -2.34
C THR A 638 30.35 13.49 -2.82
N GLU A 639 30.61 13.10 -4.05
CA GLU A 639 31.92 13.11 -4.70
C GLU A 639 32.41 14.56 -4.90
N ASN A 640 33.73 14.75 -4.86
CA ASN A 640 34.37 15.93 -5.40
C ASN A 640 34.72 15.72 -6.89
N GLU A 641 35.20 16.77 -7.55
CA GLU A 641 35.52 16.74 -8.98
C GLU A 641 36.54 15.66 -9.36
N LYS A 642 37.59 15.48 -8.54
CA LYS A 642 38.63 14.44 -8.79
C LYS A 642 38.06 13.04 -8.67
N GLU A 643 37.22 12.79 -7.67
CA GLU A 643 36.56 11.50 -7.48
C GLU A 643 35.60 11.20 -8.62
N ALA A 644 34.79 12.17 -9.04
CA ALA A 644 33.88 12.01 -10.16
C ALA A 644 34.62 11.69 -11.48
N ALA A 645 35.71 12.41 -11.77
CA ALA A 645 36.57 12.13 -12.92
C ALA A 645 37.20 10.73 -12.85
N ALA A 646 37.69 10.32 -11.67
CA ALA A 646 38.26 8.99 -11.47
C ALA A 646 37.23 7.86 -11.67
N VAL A 647 35.99 8.06 -11.22
CA VAL A 647 34.88 7.13 -11.47
C VAL A 647 34.60 7.01 -12.96
N ILE A 648 34.48 8.13 -13.68
CA ILE A 648 34.23 8.13 -15.12
C ILE A 648 35.35 7.38 -15.86
N ALA A 649 36.61 7.67 -15.51
CA ALA A 649 37.77 6.95 -16.10
C ALA A 649 37.71 5.43 -15.82
N ALA A 650 37.28 5.00 -14.61
CA ALA A 650 37.15 3.59 -14.28
C ALA A 650 36.09 2.86 -15.11
N TYR A 651 34.99 3.51 -15.44
CA TYR A 651 33.91 2.90 -16.21
C TYR A 651 34.10 2.95 -17.75
N PHE A 652 34.81 3.97 -18.26
CA PHE A 652 34.88 4.25 -19.70
C PHE A 652 36.28 4.25 -20.29
N GLU A 653 37.33 4.42 -19.49
CA GLU A 653 38.72 4.58 -19.95
C GLU A 653 39.68 3.52 -19.38
N GLY A 654 39.15 2.56 -18.58
CA GLY A 654 40.00 1.52 -17.98
C GLY A 654 40.84 1.99 -16.75
N GLY A 655 40.41 3.09 -16.08
CA GLY A 655 41.06 3.62 -14.89
C GLY A 655 40.95 2.67 -13.68
N GLY A 656 41.96 2.66 -12.83
CA GLY A 656 42.06 1.75 -11.67
C GLY A 656 41.36 2.25 -10.37
N TYR A 657 40.38 3.17 -10.45
CA TYR A 657 39.70 3.68 -9.26
C TYR A 657 38.86 2.60 -8.56
N LEU A 658 38.94 2.53 -7.23
CA LEU A 658 38.14 1.66 -6.38
C LEU A 658 37.71 2.46 -5.14
N PRO A 659 36.40 2.62 -4.87
CA PRO A 659 35.93 3.29 -3.65
C PRO A 659 36.34 2.52 -2.40
N LYS A 660 36.64 3.23 -1.30
CA LYS A 660 37.01 2.63 -0.04
C LYS A 660 35.92 1.74 0.54
N ASP A 661 34.67 2.22 0.50
CA ASP A 661 33.49 1.49 0.99
C ASP A 661 32.49 1.36 -0.16
N PHE A 662 32.38 0.16 -0.74
CA PHE A 662 31.45 -0.10 -1.82
C PHE A 662 30.68 -1.40 -1.66
N ARG A 663 29.59 -1.48 -2.40
CA ARG A 663 28.74 -2.67 -2.53
C ARG A 663 28.51 -3.01 -3.98
N ARG A 664 28.15 -4.25 -4.27
CA ARG A 664 27.74 -4.69 -5.59
C ARG A 664 26.22 -4.64 -5.74
N ILE A 665 25.74 -4.61 -6.96
CA ILE A 665 24.32 -4.66 -7.28
C ILE A 665 23.73 -5.98 -6.73
N GLY A 666 22.69 -5.86 -5.91
CA GLY A 666 22.01 -7.00 -5.29
C GLY A 666 22.78 -7.71 -4.18
N SER A 667 23.99 -7.21 -3.79
CA SER A 667 24.71 -7.75 -2.63
C SER A 667 24.11 -7.23 -1.31
N ARG A 668 24.24 -8.05 -0.26
CA ARG A 668 24.07 -7.60 1.13
C ARG A 668 25.33 -6.85 1.56
N LEU A 669 25.19 -5.84 2.41
CA LEU A 669 26.32 -5.21 3.11
C LEU A 669 26.83 -6.16 4.18
#